data_3c3aa1e28c245460f0626f0b59b1a442
#
_entry.id   3c3aa1e28c245460f0626f0b59b1a442
#
_cell.length_a   1.000
_cell.length_b   1.000
_cell.length_c   1.000
_cell.angle_alpha   90.00
_cell.angle_beta   90.00
_cell.angle_gamma   90.00
#
_symmetry.space_group_name_H-M   'P 1'
#
loop_
_entity.id
_entity.type
_entity.pdbx_description
1 polymer ?
#
loop_
_entity_poly.entity_id
_entity_poly.type
_entity_poly.pdbx_seq_one_letter_code
_entity_poly.pdbx_strand_id
1 'polypeptide(L)'
;MASSPADIDSNQVQPPYEPLSITRVSVALLSLAVSLIYIGPLLLYSANQADFSHFNSSRFLSAMGPIAFKALLVSGLLVGITQLIKARRVRTALDASLFFTAAAVIAFVCYLPLSTGKLDGVDGIGIDLTNLAIGLAIGVLAVFWRRKGTAILFLLLIGPFATSTLALLEPYEDASASFQPFSNTQKNVLLVSLDNLQSSHVARVLSADATSFDGFVFYPEVTAVGPFSALSTLTTKMGQLPDLPEGKKASVFFRDRFITSKLHDGGFDIETYGDFGQAEAPTTSKLPYFSHVNSKPKSSYVNMLEMSLLRVVPAPNLVSLGFELLWPFLAWPTPEQATAESENGLAVLTENDRHPLAHYKLDIVQFDTFVNSIESAEVGPTARLHHYLFTHEPVRFSEDCDYVYGTGFRYVTALPAETKCAIDKLRTLVEKLKAAKVFDNTMIVFASDHGPECPLNFTFEPGSYRVSQRWCLSRYQPFLMIKDFESTGAMTVNSSQTSLLDIANTICAATLPESACESYDGADLLRNANSYESIKRHILVSKQNEDRRDYNSFSKLEIPRDQSLIDFFGINPDEHTKIFPAKDLPSRTGKIVGGKRSASPGDARGFTTHGPYVHLWPGSYTISMAYSLSGDDGVSASHWEVTSERGANKLFKAPLEDSQGELTQVTYALDIQESVANIELRTFYGGRGTLSIASVIVERLGDE
;
A
#
# COMPACT_ATOMS: atom_id res chain seq x y z
N MET A 1 -38.76 67.11 -67.43
CA MET A 1 -37.95 67.23 -66.21
C MET A 1 -37.60 65.85 -65.70
N ALA A 2 -36.40 65.43 -66.00
CA ALA A 2 -35.95 64.10 -65.71
C ALA A 2 -35.26 64.12 -64.34
N SER A 3 -35.60 63.28 -63.43
CA SER A 3 -34.92 63.01 -62.19
C SER A 3 -34.01 61.73 -62.33
N SER A 4 -32.71 61.96 -62.21
CA SER A 4 -31.66 60.93 -62.25
C SER A 4 -31.77 59.94 -61.03
N PRO A 5 -31.54 58.64 -61.19
CA PRO A 5 -31.44 57.75 -60.11
C PRO A 5 -30.07 57.85 -59.38
N ALA A 6 -30.11 57.90 -58.07
CA ALA A 6 -28.96 57.97 -57.23
C ALA A 6 -28.16 56.62 -57.27
N ASP A 7 -26.85 56.74 -57.54
CA ASP A 7 -25.87 55.66 -57.46
C ASP A 7 -25.80 55.12 -56.02
N ILE A 8 -26.14 53.86 -55.84
CA ILE A 8 -25.88 53.09 -54.60
C ILE A 8 -24.42 52.68 -54.69
N ASP A 9 -23.60 53.39 -53.93
CA ASP A 9 -22.18 53.07 -53.74
C ASP A 9 -22.01 51.77 -53.01
N SER A 10 -21.72 50.68 -53.73
CA SER A 10 -21.59 49.29 -53.26
C SER A 10 -20.18 48.93 -52.75
N ASN A 11 -19.41 49.88 -52.31
CA ASN A 11 -18.08 49.66 -51.74
C ASN A 11 -18.10 49.73 -50.22
N GLN A 12 -18.86 48.84 -49.51
CA GLN A 12 -18.50 48.45 -48.16
C GLN A 12 -17.27 47.56 -48.23
N VAL A 13 -16.09 48.17 -48.17
CA VAL A 13 -14.82 47.49 -47.91
C VAL A 13 -14.96 46.77 -46.59
N GLN A 14 -15.11 45.44 -46.63
CA GLN A 14 -15.02 44.63 -45.43
C GLN A 14 -13.71 44.99 -44.73
N PRO A 15 -13.72 45.23 -43.38
CA PRO A 15 -12.52 45.58 -42.64
C PRO A 15 -11.48 44.47 -42.82
N PRO A 16 -10.19 44.85 -42.95
CA PRO A 16 -9.12 43.90 -43.22
C PRO A 16 -9.11 42.79 -42.17
N TYR A 17 -8.90 41.61 -42.65
CA TYR A 17 -8.76 40.39 -41.87
C TYR A 17 -7.82 40.63 -40.69
N GLU A 18 -8.32 40.72 -39.43
CA GLU A 18 -7.47 40.66 -38.27
C GLU A 18 -7.04 39.17 -38.08
N PRO A 19 -5.78 38.85 -38.31
CA PRO A 19 -5.29 37.52 -38.06
C PRO A 19 -5.48 37.20 -36.56
N LEU A 20 -5.76 35.95 -36.22
CA LEU A 20 -5.66 35.49 -34.83
C LEU A 20 -4.34 36.00 -34.28
N SER A 21 -4.36 36.82 -33.25
CA SER A 21 -3.14 37.35 -32.67
C SER A 21 -2.33 36.16 -32.10
N ILE A 22 -1.19 35.89 -32.75
CA ILE A 22 -0.21 34.86 -32.26
C ILE A 22 0.02 35.07 -30.78
N THR A 23 0.17 36.30 -30.35
CA THR A 23 0.37 36.68 -28.96
C THR A 23 -0.76 36.18 -28.04
N ARG A 24 -2.04 36.33 -28.44
CA ARG A 24 -3.17 35.90 -27.62
C ARG A 24 -3.21 34.38 -27.44
N VAL A 25 -3.07 33.63 -28.53
CA VAL A 25 -3.04 32.18 -28.51
C VAL A 25 -1.87 31.67 -27.66
N SER A 26 -0.68 32.25 -27.88
CA SER A 26 0.52 31.88 -27.12
C SER A 26 0.36 32.16 -25.63
N VAL A 27 -0.21 33.32 -25.26
CA VAL A 27 -0.44 33.63 -23.82
C VAL A 27 -1.45 32.69 -23.20
N ALA A 28 -2.54 32.34 -23.88
CA ALA A 28 -3.52 31.40 -23.34
C ALA A 28 -2.91 30.01 -23.14
N LEU A 29 -2.18 29.47 -24.11
CA LEU A 29 -1.50 28.16 -23.99
C LEU A 29 -0.39 28.17 -22.95
N LEU A 30 0.40 29.26 -22.89
CA LEU A 30 1.44 29.39 -21.86
C LEU A 30 0.82 29.46 -20.45
N SER A 31 -0.28 30.20 -20.30
CA SER A 31 -0.99 30.30 -19.02
C SER A 31 -1.52 28.94 -18.56
N LEU A 32 -2.05 28.13 -19.47
CA LEU A 32 -2.45 26.74 -19.19
C LEU A 32 -1.25 25.91 -18.77
N ALA A 33 -0.15 25.96 -19.51
CA ALA A 33 1.05 25.19 -19.20
C ALA A 33 1.63 25.58 -17.82
N VAL A 34 1.74 26.87 -17.53
CA VAL A 34 2.24 27.36 -16.24
C VAL A 34 1.32 26.96 -15.10
N SER A 35 0.01 27.08 -15.25
CA SER A 35 -0.91 26.68 -14.17
C SER A 35 -0.89 25.19 -13.90
N LEU A 36 -0.87 24.34 -14.92
CA LEU A 36 -0.92 22.88 -14.75
C LEU A 36 0.43 22.26 -14.36
N ILE A 37 1.53 22.75 -14.98
CA ILE A 37 2.86 22.11 -14.86
C ILE A 37 3.70 22.74 -13.74
N TYR A 38 3.50 23.99 -13.43
CA TYR A 38 4.28 24.70 -12.41
C TYR A 38 3.47 24.98 -11.15
N ILE A 39 2.40 25.77 -11.26
CA ILE A 39 1.66 26.27 -10.10
C ILE A 39 0.93 25.12 -9.35
N GLY A 40 0.20 24.28 -10.07
CA GLY A 40 -0.58 23.21 -9.47
C GLY A 40 0.26 22.23 -8.61
N PRO A 41 1.34 21.65 -9.15
CA PRO A 41 2.26 20.82 -8.36
C PRO A 41 2.87 21.57 -7.17
N LEU A 42 3.26 22.82 -7.32
CA LEU A 42 3.84 23.61 -6.23
C LEU A 42 2.84 23.96 -5.13
N LEU A 43 1.58 24.22 -5.48
CA LEU A 43 0.52 24.41 -4.47
C LEU A 43 0.30 23.15 -3.64
N LEU A 44 0.39 21.98 -4.26
CA LEU A 44 0.34 20.71 -3.53
C LEU A 44 1.58 20.50 -2.67
N TYR A 45 2.75 20.79 -3.20
CA TYR A 45 4.00 20.72 -2.45
C TYR A 45 3.96 21.65 -1.21
N SER A 46 3.59 22.92 -1.41
CA SER A 46 3.55 23.90 -0.31
C SER A 46 2.54 23.56 0.79
N ALA A 47 1.43 22.91 0.42
CA ALA A 47 0.39 22.49 1.36
C ALA A 47 0.73 21.17 2.10
N ASN A 48 1.68 20.38 1.59
CA ASN A 48 1.99 19.04 2.09
C ASN A 48 3.52 18.79 2.09
N GLN A 49 4.30 19.77 2.52
CA GLN A 49 5.78 19.68 2.50
C GLN A 49 6.31 18.47 3.26
N ALA A 50 5.66 18.08 4.36
CA ALA A 50 6.04 16.91 5.12
C ALA A 50 5.96 15.59 4.31
N ASP A 51 4.94 15.46 3.44
CA ASP A 51 4.76 14.29 2.59
C ASP A 51 5.76 14.24 1.42
N PHE A 52 6.40 15.37 1.11
CA PHE A 52 7.39 15.54 0.06
C PHE A 52 8.77 15.96 0.57
N SER A 53 9.09 15.61 1.81
CA SER A 53 10.32 16.03 2.52
C SER A 53 11.64 15.71 1.77
N HIS A 54 11.65 14.64 0.97
CA HIS A 54 12.77 14.25 0.13
C HIS A 54 12.89 15.05 -1.20
N PHE A 55 11.93 15.97 -1.44
CA PHE A 55 11.80 16.69 -2.71
C PHE A 55 12.17 18.16 -2.51
N ASN A 56 13.31 18.56 -3.04
CA ASN A 56 13.81 19.93 -2.96
C ASN A 56 13.62 20.72 -4.26
N SER A 57 13.89 22.02 -4.24
CA SER A 57 13.74 22.91 -5.38
C SER A 57 14.55 22.46 -6.62
N SER A 58 15.75 21.92 -6.43
CA SER A 58 16.58 21.41 -7.52
C SER A 58 15.94 20.20 -8.21
N ARG A 59 15.45 19.23 -7.41
CA ARG A 59 14.73 18.06 -7.93
C ARG A 59 13.42 18.43 -8.60
N PHE A 60 12.70 19.42 -8.06
CA PHE A 60 11.50 19.96 -8.69
C PHE A 60 11.78 20.51 -10.08
N LEU A 61 12.77 21.38 -10.20
CA LEU A 61 13.12 22.02 -11.47
C LEU A 61 13.67 21.01 -12.48
N SER A 62 14.48 20.05 -12.06
CA SER A 62 15.03 19.01 -12.93
C SER A 62 13.94 18.07 -13.48
N ALA A 63 12.96 17.70 -12.68
CA ALA A 63 11.85 16.84 -13.10
C ALA A 63 10.83 17.60 -13.97
N MET A 64 10.56 18.86 -13.64
CA MET A 64 9.65 19.72 -14.37
C MET A 64 10.20 20.12 -15.76
N GLY A 65 11.51 20.39 -15.85
CA GLY A 65 12.13 20.97 -17.06
C GLY A 65 11.82 20.23 -18.35
N PRO A 66 12.03 18.90 -18.44
CA PRO A 66 11.71 18.12 -19.63
C PRO A 66 10.21 18.17 -20.01
N ILE A 67 9.31 18.15 -19.02
CA ILE A 67 7.86 18.21 -19.24
C ILE A 67 7.46 19.60 -19.73
N ALA A 68 7.99 20.66 -19.12
CA ALA A 68 7.76 22.03 -19.54
C ALA A 68 8.28 22.28 -20.98
N PHE A 69 9.46 21.75 -21.32
CA PHE A 69 9.99 21.83 -22.67
C PHE A 69 9.08 21.19 -23.72
N LYS A 70 8.58 19.98 -23.44
CA LYS A 70 7.64 19.28 -24.32
C LYS A 70 6.32 20.06 -24.45
N ALA A 71 5.81 20.61 -23.34
CA ALA A 71 4.59 21.43 -23.36
C ALA A 71 4.78 22.69 -24.20
N LEU A 72 5.95 23.33 -24.17
CA LEU A 72 6.29 24.46 -25.03
C LEU A 72 6.32 24.05 -26.50
N LEU A 73 6.91 22.91 -26.86
CA LEU A 73 6.91 22.38 -28.22
C LEU A 73 5.49 22.13 -28.73
N VAL A 74 4.65 21.48 -27.94
CA VAL A 74 3.24 21.23 -28.28
C VAL A 74 2.48 22.56 -28.43
N SER A 75 2.69 23.49 -27.51
CA SER A 75 2.08 24.83 -27.59
C SER A 75 2.49 25.57 -28.86
N GLY A 76 3.77 25.52 -29.22
CA GLY A 76 4.28 26.10 -30.45
C GLY A 76 3.66 25.48 -31.72
N LEU A 77 3.54 24.16 -31.75
CA LEU A 77 2.85 23.42 -32.82
C LEU A 77 1.37 23.83 -32.93
N LEU A 78 0.67 23.92 -31.79
CA LEU A 78 -0.73 24.36 -31.77
C LEU A 78 -0.90 25.81 -32.26
N VAL A 79 0.00 26.72 -31.85
CA VAL A 79 0.03 28.08 -32.38
C VAL A 79 0.19 28.04 -33.89
N GLY A 80 1.14 27.25 -34.42
CA GLY A 80 1.35 27.11 -35.87
C GLY A 80 0.09 26.60 -36.59
N ILE A 81 -0.55 25.54 -36.05
CA ILE A 81 -1.79 24.99 -36.60
C ILE A 81 -2.91 26.07 -36.65
N THR A 82 -3.05 26.85 -35.56
CA THR A 82 -4.09 27.91 -35.53
C THR A 82 -3.90 28.97 -36.63
N GLN A 83 -2.67 29.22 -37.08
CA GLN A 83 -2.40 30.15 -38.17
C GLN A 83 -2.84 29.61 -39.55
N LEU A 84 -2.89 28.29 -39.72
CA LEU A 84 -3.33 27.64 -40.94
C LEU A 84 -4.86 27.70 -41.15
N ILE A 85 -5.62 27.98 -40.09
CA ILE A 85 -7.07 28.03 -40.16
C ILE A 85 -7.51 29.31 -40.87
N LYS A 86 -8.13 29.21 -42.04
CA LYS A 86 -8.59 30.36 -42.84
C LYS A 86 -10.01 30.83 -42.47
N ALA A 87 -10.86 29.95 -41.96
CA ALA A 87 -12.26 30.25 -41.68
C ALA A 87 -12.41 31.18 -40.45
N ARG A 88 -12.90 32.41 -40.64
CA ARG A 88 -13.05 33.43 -39.59
C ARG A 88 -13.88 32.96 -38.40
N ARG A 89 -14.99 32.25 -38.64
CA ARG A 89 -15.86 31.72 -37.57
C ARG A 89 -15.13 30.70 -36.69
N VAL A 90 -14.37 29.80 -37.33
CA VAL A 90 -13.57 28.78 -36.61
C VAL A 90 -12.48 29.43 -35.76
N ARG A 91 -11.80 30.44 -36.30
CA ARG A 91 -10.79 31.19 -35.54
C ARG A 91 -11.36 31.89 -34.32
N THR A 92 -12.51 32.54 -34.45
CA THR A 92 -13.15 33.27 -33.36
C THR A 92 -13.63 32.28 -32.27
N ALA A 93 -14.16 31.14 -32.68
CA ALA A 93 -14.57 30.10 -31.77
C ALA A 93 -13.37 29.51 -31.02
N LEU A 94 -12.27 29.24 -31.71
CA LEU A 94 -11.03 28.70 -31.12
C LEU A 94 -10.40 29.69 -30.12
N ASP A 95 -10.34 30.99 -30.46
CA ASP A 95 -9.86 32.05 -29.57
C ASP A 95 -10.72 32.11 -28.29
N ALA A 96 -12.05 32.11 -28.46
CA ALA A 96 -12.97 32.09 -27.32
C ALA A 96 -12.81 30.85 -26.46
N SER A 97 -12.72 29.66 -27.06
CA SER A 97 -12.52 28.40 -26.36
C SER A 97 -11.20 28.34 -25.59
N LEU A 98 -10.11 28.81 -26.18
CA LEU A 98 -8.80 28.84 -25.51
C LEU A 98 -8.81 29.78 -24.30
N PHE A 99 -9.40 30.99 -24.42
CA PHE A 99 -9.51 31.88 -23.27
C PHE A 99 -10.44 31.38 -22.19
N PHE A 100 -11.57 30.78 -22.59
CA PHE A 100 -12.47 30.11 -21.63
C PHE A 100 -11.73 29.03 -20.85
N THR A 101 -11.09 28.10 -21.56
CA THR A 101 -10.37 26.98 -20.98
C THR A 101 -9.23 27.45 -20.07
N ALA A 102 -8.42 28.40 -20.52
CA ALA A 102 -7.32 28.93 -19.75
C ALA A 102 -7.80 29.59 -18.44
N ALA A 103 -8.82 30.43 -18.49
CA ALA A 103 -9.34 31.11 -17.30
C ALA A 103 -10.02 30.13 -16.32
N ALA A 104 -10.81 29.20 -16.84
CA ALA A 104 -11.47 28.18 -16.02
C ALA A 104 -10.45 27.25 -15.35
N VAL A 105 -9.45 26.77 -16.09
CA VAL A 105 -8.40 25.90 -15.55
C VAL A 105 -7.56 26.64 -14.51
N ILE A 106 -7.17 27.88 -14.75
CA ILE A 106 -6.47 28.71 -13.76
C ILE A 106 -7.31 28.85 -12.50
N ALA A 107 -8.61 29.13 -12.64
CA ALA A 107 -9.51 29.22 -11.49
C ALA A 107 -9.55 27.92 -10.68
N PHE A 108 -9.69 26.76 -11.34
CA PHE A 108 -9.75 25.47 -10.68
C PHE A 108 -8.42 25.04 -10.08
N VAL A 109 -7.30 25.26 -10.73
CA VAL A 109 -5.99 24.90 -10.19
C VAL A 109 -5.62 25.79 -9.00
N CYS A 110 -5.80 27.09 -9.14
CA CYS A 110 -5.22 28.08 -8.22
C CYS A 110 -6.14 28.46 -7.06
N TYR A 111 -7.45 28.53 -7.29
CA TYR A 111 -8.39 29.17 -6.36
C TYR A 111 -9.56 28.29 -5.93
N LEU A 112 -10.14 27.53 -6.83
CA LEU A 112 -11.44 26.89 -6.69
C LEU A 112 -11.37 25.42 -7.14
N PRO A 113 -10.66 24.54 -6.44
CA PRO A 113 -10.52 23.15 -6.87
C PRO A 113 -11.90 22.51 -7.05
N LEU A 114 -12.07 21.74 -8.15
CA LEU A 114 -13.31 21.01 -8.42
C LEU A 114 -13.47 19.78 -7.55
N SER A 115 -12.37 19.19 -7.11
CA SER A 115 -12.41 18.01 -6.25
C SER A 115 -12.80 18.37 -4.82
N THR A 116 -13.73 17.60 -4.26
CA THR A 116 -14.00 17.53 -2.82
C THR A 116 -13.40 16.26 -2.25
N GLY A 117 -12.99 16.29 -1.00
CA GLY A 117 -12.34 15.15 -0.32
C GLY A 117 -10.82 15.18 -0.42
N LYS A 118 -10.18 14.19 0.21
CA LYS A 118 -8.72 14.05 0.16
C LYS A 118 -8.30 13.43 -1.18
N LEU A 119 -7.24 13.96 -1.78
CA LEU A 119 -6.70 13.48 -3.06
C LEU A 119 -5.95 12.14 -2.94
N ASP A 120 -5.79 11.62 -1.73
CA ASP A 120 -5.18 10.32 -1.45
C ASP A 120 -6.01 9.11 -1.93
N GLY A 121 -7.23 9.36 -2.42
CA GLY A 121 -8.11 8.34 -3.01
C GLY A 121 -8.79 7.40 -1.99
N VAL A 122 -8.59 7.60 -0.69
CA VAL A 122 -9.26 6.82 0.37
C VAL A 122 -10.74 7.18 0.43
N ASP A 123 -11.05 8.44 0.16
CA ASP A 123 -12.42 8.94 0.08
C ASP A 123 -12.79 9.20 -1.35
N GLY A 124 -13.96 8.79 -1.78
CA GLY A 124 -14.43 9.07 -3.13
C GLY A 124 -14.28 10.56 -3.46
N ILE A 125 -13.60 10.86 -4.56
CA ILE A 125 -13.44 12.24 -5.03
C ILE A 125 -14.78 12.71 -5.58
N GLY A 126 -15.41 13.65 -4.88
CA GLY A 126 -16.65 14.30 -5.32
C GLY A 126 -16.38 15.55 -6.16
N ILE A 127 -17.44 16.12 -6.73
CA ILE A 127 -17.41 17.37 -7.48
C ILE A 127 -18.04 18.49 -6.66
N ASP A 128 -17.30 19.59 -6.46
CA ASP A 128 -17.85 20.82 -5.89
C ASP A 128 -18.60 21.61 -6.97
N LEU A 129 -19.93 21.52 -6.93
CA LEU A 129 -20.81 22.18 -7.90
C LEU A 129 -20.73 23.71 -7.79
N THR A 130 -20.46 24.26 -6.61
CA THR A 130 -20.31 25.70 -6.41
C THR A 130 -19.05 26.21 -7.09
N ASN A 131 -17.92 25.54 -6.86
CA ASN A 131 -16.66 25.87 -7.50
C ASN A 131 -16.74 25.68 -9.03
N LEU A 132 -17.44 24.64 -9.48
CA LEU A 132 -17.72 24.42 -10.90
C LEU A 132 -18.47 25.61 -11.50
N ALA A 133 -19.57 26.05 -10.90
CA ALA A 133 -20.37 27.15 -11.40
C ALA A 133 -19.57 28.47 -11.45
N ILE A 134 -18.81 28.77 -10.40
CA ILE A 134 -17.97 30.00 -10.32
C ILE A 134 -16.85 29.94 -11.35
N GLY A 135 -16.14 28.82 -11.48
CA GLY A 135 -15.05 28.65 -12.42
C GLY A 135 -15.51 28.76 -13.89
N LEU A 136 -16.67 28.17 -14.21
CA LEU A 136 -17.30 28.35 -15.54
C LEU A 136 -17.71 29.79 -15.80
N ALA A 137 -18.25 30.50 -14.80
CA ALA A 137 -18.58 31.92 -14.92
C ALA A 137 -17.34 32.78 -15.19
N ILE A 138 -16.21 32.50 -14.50
CA ILE A 138 -14.92 33.14 -14.76
C ILE A 138 -14.47 32.90 -16.22
N GLY A 139 -14.60 31.66 -16.72
CA GLY A 139 -14.32 31.31 -18.10
C GLY A 139 -15.17 32.14 -19.10
N VAL A 140 -16.47 32.23 -18.84
CA VAL A 140 -17.39 33.06 -19.67
C VAL A 140 -17.00 34.55 -19.66
N LEU A 141 -16.71 35.08 -18.47
CA LEU A 141 -16.27 36.49 -18.36
C LEU A 141 -14.96 36.76 -19.14
N ALA A 142 -14.02 35.82 -19.11
CA ALA A 142 -12.79 35.89 -19.83
C ALA A 142 -13.02 35.94 -21.36
N VAL A 143 -14.03 35.25 -21.88
CA VAL A 143 -14.43 35.33 -23.30
C VAL A 143 -15.01 36.70 -23.66
N PHE A 144 -15.85 37.29 -22.82
CA PHE A 144 -16.39 38.64 -23.06
C PHE A 144 -15.29 39.69 -23.05
N TRP A 145 -14.31 39.58 -22.19
CA TRP A 145 -13.20 40.53 -22.07
C TRP A 145 -11.94 40.11 -22.81
N ARG A 146 -12.02 39.15 -23.74
CA ARG A 146 -10.88 38.58 -24.45
C ARG A 146 -9.95 39.58 -25.13
N ARG A 147 -10.44 40.80 -25.49
CA ARG A 147 -9.59 41.90 -26.02
C ARG A 147 -8.59 42.39 -24.97
N LYS A 148 -8.91 42.32 -23.69
CA LYS A 148 -8.03 42.58 -22.53
C LYS A 148 -7.59 41.28 -21.84
N GLY A 149 -7.90 40.12 -22.41
CA GLY A 149 -7.80 38.82 -21.81
C GLY A 149 -6.38 38.39 -21.41
N THR A 150 -5.39 38.84 -22.19
CA THR A 150 -3.97 38.58 -21.84
C THR A 150 -3.60 39.22 -20.49
N ALA A 151 -4.06 40.43 -20.22
CA ALA A 151 -3.85 41.09 -18.93
C ALA A 151 -4.61 40.37 -17.77
N ILE A 152 -5.84 39.88 -18.06
CA ILE A 152 -6.64 39.17 -17.08
C ILE A 152 -5.99 37.84 -16.72
N LEU A 153 -5.56 37.03 -17.70
CA LEU A 153 -4.87 35.76 -17.41
C LEU A 153 -3.58 36.00 -16.64
N PHE A 154 -2.84 37.04 -16.96
CA PHE A 154 -1.64 37.42 -16.24
C PHE A 154 -1.93 37.80 -14.78
N LEU A 155 -2.98 38.63 -14.55
CA LEU A 155 -3.40 39.01 -13.19
C LEU A 155 -3.86 37.80 -12.34
N LEU A 156 -4.56 36.84 -12.97
CA LEU A 156 -4.98 35.62 -12.30
C LEU A 156 -3.80 34.72 -11.92
N LEU A 157 -2.69 34.77 -12.65
CA LEU A 157 -1.52 33.94 -12.42
C LEU A 157 -0.49 34.55 -11.48
N ILE A 158 -0.37 35.87 -11.40
CA ILE A 158 0.75 36.55 -10.75
C ILE A 158 0.80 36.21 -9.24
N GLY A 159 -0.34 36.19 -8.57
CA GLY A 159 -0.43 35.85 -7.15
C GLY A 159 -0.02 34.40 -6.89
N PRO A 160 -0.72 33.41 -7.47
CA PRO A 160 -0.36 31.98 -7.32
C PRO A 160 1.07 31.66 -7.76
N PHE A 161 1.56 32.27 -8.84
CA PHE A 161 2.93 32.10 -9.28
C PHE A 161 3.93 32.61 -8.25
N ALA A 162 3.71 33.81 -7.70
CA ALA A 162 4.60 34.38 -6.70
C ALA A 162 4.60 33.56 -5.40
N THR A 163 3.42 33.22 -4.88
CA THR A 163 3.31 32.41 -3.65
C THR A 163 3.89 31.03 -3.80
N SER A 164 3.62 30.35 -4.93
CA SER A 164 4.19 29.04 -5.22
C SER A 164 5.72 29.06 -5.37
N THR A 165 6.24 30.13 -6.01
CA THR A 165 7.69 30.28 -6.17
C THR A 165 8.37 30.59 -4.84
N LEU A 166 7.76 31.40 -3.99
CA LEU A 166 8.27 31.67 -2.64
C LEU A 166 8.33 30.37 -1.81
N ALA A 167 7.28 29.56 -1.85
CA ALA A 167 7.26 28.26 -1.17
C ALA A 167 8.36 27.30 -1.70
N LEU A 168 8.78 27.43 -2.96
CA LEU A 168 9.90 26.64 -3.49
C LEU A 168 11.27 27.17 -3.02
N LEU A 169 11.36 28.48 -2.78
CA LEU A 169 12.59 29.14 -2.34
C LEU A 169 12.76 29.15 -0.82
N GLU A 170 11.68 29.01 -0.07
CA GLU A 170 11.79 28.76 1.36
C GLU A 170 12.55 27.43 1.49
N PRO A 171 13.73 27.44 2.15
CA PRO A 171 14.32 26.16 2.48
C PRO A 171 13.23 25.40 3.23
N TYR A 172 12.86 24.25 2.71
CA TYR A 172 12.29 23.22 3.58
C TYR A 172 13.34 23.14 4.68
N GLU A 173 13.12 23.79 5.82
CA GLU A 173 13.76 23.36 7.02
C GLU A 173 13.41 21.90 7.05
N ASP A 174 14.40 21.09 6.65
CA ASP A 174 14.39 19.71 6.98
C ASP A 174 14.00 19.77 8.45
N ALA A 175 12.73 19.61 8.71
CA ALA A 175 12.34 19.01 9.94
C ALA A 175 13.05 17.67 9.80
N SER A 176 14.40 17.72 9.91
CA SER A 176 15.22 16.61 10.27
C SER A 176 14.37 16.05 11.35
N ALA A 177 13.66 14.96 11.03
CA ALA A 177 12.63 14.46 11.88
C ALA A 177 13.30 14.42 13.24
N SER A 178 13.21 15.53 13.95
CA SER A 178 13.84 15.64 15.24
C SER A 178 12.91 14.84 16.10
N PHE A 179 13.23 13.54 16.13
CA PHE A 179 12.57 12.64 17.04
C PHE A 179 12.62 13.31 18.40
N GLN A 180 11.48 13.39 19.03
CA GLN A 180 11.39 14.02 20.36
C GLN A 180 12.25 13.22 21.34
N PRO A 181 12.94 13.85 22.29
CA PRO A 181 13.67 13.12 23.32
C PRO A 181 12.73 12.32 24.21
N PHE A 182 13.19 11.19 24.71
CA PHE A 182 12.51 10.44 25.76
C PHE A 182 12.57 11.20 27.09
N SER A 183 11.52 11.13 27.88
CA SER A 183 11.56 11.66 29.23
C SER A 183 12.52 10.84 30.10
N ASN A 184 13.45 11.52 30.79
CA ASN A 184 14.32 10.88 31.78
C ASN A 184 13.74 10.86 33.19
N THR A 185 12.60 11.53 33.43
CA THR A 185 11.95 11.67 34.73
C THR A 185 10.51 11.16 34.78
N GLN A 186 9.87 11.06 33.61
CA GLN A 186 8.46 10.65 33.48
C GLN A 186 8.35 9.34 32.72
N LYS A 187 7.13 8.79 32.66
CA LYS A 187 6.81 7.58 31.90
C LYS A 187 6.95 7.82 30.41
N ASN A 188 7.50 6.83 29.72
CA ASN A 188 7.50 6.76 28.26
C ASN A 188 6.73 5.52 27.80
N VAL A 189 6.04 5.61 26.67
CA VAL A 189 5.45 4.48 25.96
C VAL A 189 6.11 4.38 24.59
N LEU A 190 6.56 3.20 24.22
CA LEU A 190 7.11 2.90 22.90
C LEU A 190 6.40 1.68 22.32
N LEU A 191 5.58 1.87 21.30
CA LEU A 191 4.98 0.81 20.50
C LEU A 191 5.66 0.80 19.13
N VAL A 192 6.35 -0.29 18.80
CA VAL A 192 6.94 -0.55 17.49
C VAL A 192 6.23 -1.75 16.89
N SER A 193 5.53 -1.51 15.80
CA SER A 193 4.91 -2.55 14.98
C SER A 193 5.75 -2.78 13.73
N LEU A 194 6.15 -4.03 13.49
CA LEU A 194 6.85 -4.46 12.29
C LEU A 194 5.89 -5.31 11.46
N ASP A 195 5.53 -4.85 10.26
CA ASP A 195 4.54 -5.49 9.42
C ASP A 195 4.93 -6.95 9.08
N ASN A 196 3.95 -7.86 9.10
CA ASN A 196 4.13 -9.27 8.68
C ASN A 196 5.01 -10.17 9.56
N LEU A 197 5.50 -9.78 10.72
CA LEU A 197 6.25 -10.69 11.57
C LEU A 197 5.35 -11.75 12.21
N GLN A 198 5.78 -13.01 12.14
CA GLN A 198 5.06 -14.14 12.72
C GLN A 198 5.73 -14.65 13.98
N SER A 199 4.94 -14.89 15.04
CA SER A 199 5.41 -15.40 16.34
C SER A 199 6.28 -16.66 16.24
N SER A 200 5.91 -17.62 15.40
CA SER A 200 6.65 -18.88 15.27
C SER A 200 8.07 -18.71 14.72
N HIS A 201 8.28 -17.74 13.80
CA HIS A 201 9.62 -17.40 13.29
C HIS A 201 10.42 -16.63 14.33
N VAL A 202 9.79 -15.69 15.03
CA VAL A 202 10.41 -14.95 16.14
C VAL A 202 10.82 -15.89 17.26
N ALA A 203 9.98 -16.83 17.65
CA ALA A 203 10.29 -17.83 18.68
C ALA A 203 11.58 -18.59 18.37
N ARG A 204 11.82 -18.97 17.11
CA ARG A 204 13.09 -19.63 16.71
C ARG A 204 14.31 -18.74 16.89
N VAL A 205 14.23 -17.47 16.56
CA VAL A 205 15.32 -16.52 16.75
C VAL A 205 15.57 -16.31 18.24
N LEU A 206 14.53 -16.10 19.05
CA LEU A 206 14.63 -15.88 20.48
C LEU A 206 15.12 -17.13 21.23
N SER A 207 14.80 -18.35 20.76
CA SER A 207 15.31 -19.59 21.36
C SER A 207 16.83 -19.73 21.23
N ALA A 208 17.43 -19.13 20.24
CA ALA A 208 18.88 -19.09 20.07
C ALA A 208 19.55 -18.05 20.97
N ASP A 209 18.95 -16.89 21.13
CA ASP A 209 19.43 -15.80 21.97
C ASP A 209 18.30 -14.85 22.36
N ALA A 210 17.99 -14.77 23.65
CA ALA A 210 16.99 -13.85 24.21
C ALA A 210 17.60 -12.83 25.19
N THR A 211 18.91 -12.81 25.38
CA THR A 211 19.58 -12.06 26.46
C THR A 211 19.38 -10.55 26.40
N SER A 212 19.17 -9.97 25.21
CA SER A 212 18.93 -8.52 25.05
C SER A 212 17.53 -8.10 25.52
N PHE A 213 16.59 -9.04 25.67
CA PHE A 213 15.19 -8.77 26.00
C PHE A 213 14.85 -9.03 27.46
N ASP A 214 15.78 -8.77 28.37
CA ASP A 214 15.52 -8.84 29.81
C ASP A 214 14.35 -7.93 30.19
N GLY A 215 13.45 -8.42 31.04
CA GLY A 215 12.26 -7.74 31.48
C GLY A 215 11.06 -7.84 30.53
N PHE A 216 11.21 -8.47 29.37
CA PHE A 216 10.13 -8.69 28.42
C PHE A 216 9.33 -9.96 28.70
N VAL A 217 8.06 -9.93 28.30
CA VAL A 217 7.18 -11.10 28.18
C VAL A 217 6.88 -11.32 26.71
N PHE A 218 7.19 -12.50 26.18
CA PHE A 218 6.87 -12.92 24.82
C PHE A 218 5.54 -13.69 24.80
N TYR A 219 4.63 -13.33 23.88
CA TYR A 219 3.30 -13.93 23.72
C TYR A 219 3.22 -14.67 22.37
N PRO A 220 3.65 -15.96 22.28
CA PRO A 220 3.66 -16.70 21.01
C PRO A 220 2.27 -16.96 20.43
N GLU A 221 1.23 -17.01 21.28
CA GLU A 221 -0.14 -17.37 20.91
C GLU A 221 -1.05 -16.13 20.70
N VAL A 222 -0.46 -15.00 20.32
CA VAL A 222 -1.23 -13.78 20.03
C VAL A 222 -2.01 -13.93 18.72
N THR A 223 -3.21 -13.35 18.69
CA THR A 223 -4.12 -13.38 17.55
C THR A 223 -4.34 -11.98 16.99
N ALA A 224 -4.10 -11.77 15.69
CA ALA A 224 -4.52 -10.57 15.00
C ALA A 224 -6.04 -10.58 14.77
N VAL A 225 -6.66 -9.40 14.85
CA VAL A 225 -8.10 -9.27 14.59
C VAL A 225 -8.40 -9.38 13.10
N GLY A 226 -7.56 -8.82 12.27
CA GLY A 226 -7.71 -8.83 10.82
C GLY A 226 -6.48 -9.35 10.10
N PRO A 227 -6.64 -9.80 8.86
CA PRO A 227 -5.56 -10.40 8.09
C PRO A 227 -4.75 -9.38 7.26
N PHE A 228 -4.92 -8.09 7.48
CA PHE A 228 -4.20 -7.02 6.77
C PHE A 228 -4.10 -5.74 7.61
N SER A 229 -3.09 -4.93 7.34
CA SER A 229 -2.65 -3.80 8.15
C SER A 229 -3.76 -2.77 8.43
N ALA A 230 -4.54 -2.37 7.41
CA ALA A 230 -5.58 -1.34 7.58
C ALA A 230 -6.62 -1.71 8.66
N LEU A 231 -7.00 -2.99 8.75
CA LEU A 231 -7.95 -3.47 9.73
C LEU A 231 -7.28 -3.76 11.08
N SER A 232 -6.16 -4.45 11.05
CA SER A 232 -5.50 -4.89 12.28
C SER A 232 -4.88 -3.73 13.05
N THR A 233 -4.21 -2.81 12.38
CA THR A 233 -3.65 -1.59 12.99
C THR A 233 -4.75 -0.71 13.58
N LEU A 234 -5.88 -0.56 12.87
CA LEU A 234 -7.02 0.18 13.39
C LEU A 234 -7.55 -0.43 14.70
N THR A 235 -7.80 -1.74 14.71
CA THR A 235 -8.34 -2.43 15.88
C THR A 235 -7.36 -2.45 17.04
N THR A 236 -6.06 -2.58 16.78
CA THR A 236 -5.00 -2.49 17.79
C THR A 236 -4.99 -1.11 18.47
N LYS A 237 -5.13 -0.02 17.70
CA LYS A 237 -5.21 1.34 18.25
C LYS A 237 -6.48 1.59 19.04
N MET A 238 -7.58 1.01 18.62
CA MET A 238 -8.89 1.19 19.26
C MET A 238 -9.08 0.31 20.50
N GLY A 239 -8.36 -0.83 20.59
CA GLY A 239 -8.64 -1.86 21.56
C GLY A 239 -10.08 -2.42 21.52
N GLN A 240 -10.75 -2.25 20.38
CA GLN A 240 -12.14 -2.62 20.15
C GLN A 240 -12.35 -3.11 18.73
N LEU A 241 -13.41 -3.89 18.54
CA LEU A 241 -13.86 -4.22 17.18
C LEU A 241 -14.56 -3.02 16.54
N PRO A 242 -14.35 -2.78 15.24
CA PRO A 242 -15.03 -1.71 14.56
C PRO A 242 -16.53 -2.06 14.40
N ASP A 243 -17.38 -1.33 15.08
CA ASP A 243 -18.82 -1.27 14.81
C ASP A 243 -19.09 0.07 14.12
N LEU A 244 -18.87 0.08 12.82
CA LEU A 244 -18.92 1.29 12.02
C LEU A 244 -20.28 1.44 11.36
N PRO A 245 -21.04 2.50 11.68
CA PRO A 245 -22.29 2.80 10.96
C PRO A 245 -22.04 3.03 9.47
N GLU A 246 -22.98 2.59 8.64
CA GLU A 246 -22.89 2.75 7.19
C GLU A 246 -22.61 4.21 6.79
N GLY A 247 -21.65 4.40 5.88
CA GLY A 247 -21.26 5.71 5.37
C GLY A 247 -20.40 6.56 6.32
N LYS A 248 -19.93 6.02 7.45
CA LYS A 248 -19.00 6.71 8.36
C LYS A 248 -17.57 6.27 8.11
N LYS A 249 -16.62 7.20 8.28
CA LYS A 249 -15.18 6.92 8.24
C LYS A 249 -14.71 6.42 9.59
N ALA A 250 -14.00 5.30 9.61
CA ALA A 250 -13.49 4.72 10.84
C ALA A 250 -12.58 5.69 11.60
N SER A 251 -11.65 6.35 10.91
CA SER A 251 -10.70 7.29 11.51
C SER A 251 -11.36 8.49 12.23
N VAL A 252 -12.48 8.96 11.72
CA VAL A 252 -13.22 10.09 12.33
C VAL A 252 -14.17 9.59 13.43
N PHE A 253 -14.87 8.49 13.16
CA PHE A 253 -15.89 7.97 14.07
C PHE A 253 -15.30 7.43 15.38
N PHE A 254 -14.10 6.83 15.31
CA PHE A 254 -13.44 6.21 16.46
C PHE A 254 -12.32 7.06 17.08
N ARG A 255 -12.15 8.31 16.65
CA ARG A 255 -11.04 9.18 17.04
C ARG A 255 -10.78 9.20 18.56
N ASP A 256 -11.82 9.41 19.34
CA ASP A 256 -11.72 9.54 20.80
C ASP A 256 -11.46 8.21 21.52
N ARG A 257 -11.51 7.09 20.77
CA ARG A 257 -11.28 5.74 21.30
C ARG A 257 -9.85 5.27 21.08
N PHE A 258 -9.08 5.94 20.21
CA PHE A 258 -7.70 5.57 19.99
C PHE A 258 -6.85 5.75 21.24
N ILE A 259 -5.94 4.81 21.48
CA ILE A 259 -4.99 4.90 22.59
C ILE A 259 -4.15 6.20 22.50
N THR A 260 -3.82 6.67 21.29
CA THR A 260 -3.14 7.94 21.08
C THR A 260 -3.93 9.13 21.62
N SER A 261 -5.25 9.18 21.41
CA SER A 261 -6.11 10.24 21.93
C SER A 261 -6.17 10.20 23.46
N LYS A 262 -6.33 9.01 24.02
CA LYS A 262 -6.37 8.84 25.49
C LYS A 262 -5.05 9.19 26.17
N LEU A 263 -3.93 8.80 25.57
CA LEU A 263 -2.59 9.18 26.07
C LEU A 263 -2.37 10.69 25.97
N HIS A 264 -2.80 11.33 24.86
CA HIS A 264 -2.75 12.79 24.71
C HIS A 264 -3.57 13.49 25.78
N ASP A 265 -4.80 13.04 26.04
CA ASP A 265 -5.66 13.58 27.09
C ASP A 265 -5.08 13.34 28.49
N GLY A 266 -4.27 12.29 28.65
CA GLY A 266 -3.48 11.98 29.83
C GLY A 266 -2.18 12.80 29.96
N GLY A 267 -1.93 13.72 29.03
CA GLY A 267 -0.79 14.64 29.06
C GLY A 267 0.50 14.10 28.42
N PHE A 268 0.42 13.02 27.65
CA PHE A 268 1.58 12.51 26.89
C PHE A 268 1.80 13.32 25.63
N ASP A 269 3.06 13.60 25.32
CA ASP A 269 3.48 14.05 24.01
C ASP A 269 3.48 12.86 23.06
N ILE A 270 2.71 12.97 21.95
CA ILE A 270 2.48 11.86 21.01
C ILE A 270 3.29 12.04 19.74
N GLU A 271 4.14 11.06 19.43
CA GLU A 271 4.84 10.93 18.16
C GLU A 271 4.35 9.69 17.42
N THR A 272 4.03 9.81 16.14
CA THR A 272 3.55 8.70 15.32
C THR A 272 4.31 8.58 14.01
N TYR A 273 4.52 7.32 13.56
CA TYR A 273 5.12 6.99 12.27
C TYR A 273 4.32 5.86 11.59
N GLY A 274 4.24 5.89 10.26
CA GLY A 274 3.56 4.87 9.48
C GLY A 274 2.04 4.87 9.66
N ASP A 275 1.43 3.71 9.64
CA ASP A 275 -0.03 3.56 9.73
C ASP A 275 -0.63 4.04 11.05
N PHE A 276 0.17 4.16 12.09
CA PHE A 276 -0.27 4.80 13.32
C PHE A 276 -0.52 6.29 13.15
N GLY A 277 0.15 6.95 12.20
CA GLY A 277 -0.04 8.37 11.90
C GLY A 277 -1.21 8.67 10.97
N GLN A 278 -1.81 7.67 10.32
CA GLN A 278 -2.93 7.89 9.40
C GLN A 278 -4.26 8.18 10.11
N ALA A 279 -4.41 7.80 11.37
CA ALA A 279 -5.56 8.20 12.16
C ALA A 279 -5.44 9.67 12.56
N GLU A 280 -6.55 10.41 12.50
CA GLU A 280 -6.64 11.83 12.89
C GLU A 280 -6.55 12.02 14.42
N ALA A 281 -5.69 11.26 15.09
CA ALA A 281 -5.43 11.44 16.51
C ALA A 281 -4.67 12.75 16.73
N PRO A 282 -4.90 13.45 17.84
CA PRO A 282 -4.04 14.56 18.21
C PRO A 282 -2.62 14.01 18.36
N THR A 283 -1.71 14.53 17.55
CA THR A 283 -0.29 14.17 17.60
C THR A 283 0.51 15.46 17.77
N THR A 284 1.48 15.44 18.67
CA THR A 284 2.40 16.55 18.85
C THR A 284 3.44 16.57 17.72
N SER A 285 3.82 15.41 17.25
CA SER A 285 4.73 15.25 16.12
C SER A 285 4.29 14.09 15.23
N LYS A 286 4.14 14.34 13.93
CA LYS A 286 3.92 13.34 12.91
C LYS A 286 5.14 13.27 12.02
N LEU A 287 5.87 12.17 12.12
CA LEU A 287 7.01 11.94 11.26
C LEU A 287 6.57 11.72 9.82
N PRO A 288 7.32 12.25 8.84
CA PRO A 288 7.02 12.02 7.43
C PRO A 288 7.07 10.53 7.13
N TYR A 289 5.97 9.99 6.64
CA TYR A 289 5.85 8.60 6.23
C TYR A 289 5.93 8.49 4.72
N PHE A 290 6.83 7.64 4.23
CA PHE A 290 6.91 7.31 2.81
C PHE A 290 5.78 6.36 2.41
N SER A 291 4.51 6.83 2.51
CA SER A 291 3.37 6.01 2.17
C SER A 291 3.32 5.71 0.68
N HIS A 292 3.08 4.46 0.38
CA HIS A 292 2.62 3.87 -0.88
C HIS A 292 2.70 4.77 -2.11
N VAL A 293 3.87 4.90 -2.66
CA VAL A 293 3.97 5.26 -4.06
C VAL A 293 3.36 4.10 -4.85
N ASN A 294 2.17 4.33 -5.40
CA ASN A 294 1.51 3.39 -6.29
C ASN A 294 2.53 2.72 -7.22
N SER A 295 2.35 1.45 -7.46
CA SER A 295 3.16 0.44 -8.13
C SER A 295 3.82 0.77 -9.49
N LYS A 296 3.95 2.04 -9.84
CA LYS A 296 4.70 2.52 -11.01
C LYS A 296 5.68 3.61 -10.56
N PRO A 297 6.95 3.55 -10.99
CA PRO A 297 7.97 4.53 -10.63
C PRO A 297 7.67 5.87 -11.31
N LYS A 298 6.74 6.63 -10.73
CA LYS A 298 6.54 8.03 -11.09
C LYS A 298 7.42 8.86 -10.17
N SER A 299 8.13 9.84 -10.72
CA SER A 299 8.83 10.81 -9.86
C SER A 299 7.82 11.52 -8.96
N SER A 300 8.24 11.96 -7.78
CA SER A 300 7.38 12.72 -6.86
C SER A 300 6.72 13.92 -7.56
N TYR A 301 7.41 14.53 -8.51
CA TYR A 301 6.85 15.59 -9.36
C TYR A 301 5.66 15.09 -10.20
N VAL A 302 5.76 13.92 -10.83
CA VAL A 302 4.69 13.36 -11.66
C VAL A 302 3.47 13.02 -10.79
N ASN A 303 3.68 12.54 -9.57
CA ASN A 303 2.59 12.31 -8.62
C ASN A 303 1.89 13.64 -8.24
N MET A 304 2.67 14.69 -7.94
CA MET A 304 2.11 16.03 -7.69
C MET A 304 1.36 16.57 -8.91
N LEU A 305 1.86 16.35 -10.12
CA LEU A 305 1.20 16.74 -11.36
C LEU A 305 -0.13 16.00 -11.53
N GLU A 306 -0.16 14.68 -11.32
CA GLU A 306 -1.38 13.87 -11.37
C GLU A 306 -2.41 14.33 -10.33
N MET A 307 -2.00 14.54 -9.09
CA MET A 307 -2.87 15.06 -8.03
C MET A 307 -3.36 16.47 -8.33
N SER A 308 -2.52 17.34 -8.94
CA SER A 308 -2.95 18.68 -9.33
C SER A 308 -3.99 18.67 -10.44
N LEU A 309 -3.91 17.71 -11.37
CA LEU A 309 -4.92 17.51 -12.40
C LEU A 309 -6.26 17.03 -11.83
N LEU A 310 -6.27 16.27 -10.74
CA LEU A 310 -7.51 15.89 -10.04
C LEU A 310 -8.27 17.10 -9.48
N ARG A 311 -7.60 18.23 -9.24
CA ARG A 311 -8.27 19.49 -8.86
C ARG A 311 -9.12 20.07 -10.00
N VAL A 312 -8.81 19.73 -11.24
CA VAL A 312 -9.50 20.21 -12.45
C VAL A 312 -10.41 19.16 -13.05
N VAL A 313 -10.00 17.89 -12.97
CA VAL A 313 -10.73 16.72 -13.50
C VAL A 313 -10.91 15.72 -12.34
N PRO A 314 -11.99 15.84 -11.56
CA PRO A 314 -12.24 14.97 -10.41
C PRO A 314 -12.72 13.57 -10.84
N ALA A 315 -11.94 12.93 -11.70
CA ALA A 315 -12.18 11.59 -12.25
C ALA A 315 -10.87 10.81 -12.26
N PRO A 316 -10.49 10.13 -11.15
CA PRO A 316 -9.21 9.46 -11.01
C PRO A 316 -8.89 8.50 -12.15
N ASN A 317 -9.85 7.70 -12.58
CA ASN A 317 -9.66 6.74 -13.66
C ASN A 317 -9.32 7.42 -15.01
N LEU A 318 -9.92 8.59 -15.31
CA LEU A 318 -9.61 9.35 -16.51
C LEU A 318 -8.24 10.00 -16.44
N VAL A 319 -7.87 10.54 -15.29
CA VAL A 319 -6.55 11.16 -15.08
C VAL A 319 -5.47 10.09 -15.19
N SER A 320 -5.64 8.94 -14.52
CA SER A 320 -4.70 7.82 -14.58
C SER A 320 -4.57 7.27 -16.01
N LEU A 321 -5.67 7.05 -16.71
CA LEU A 321 -5.66 6.61 -18.12
C LEU A 321 -4.96 7.64 -19.02
N GLY A 322 -5.21 8.93 -18.81
CA GLY A 322 -4.53 10.00 -19.52
C GLY A 322 -3.02 9.97 -19.30
N PHE A 323 -2.57 9.74 -18.08
CA PHE A 323 -1.16 9.56 -17.78
C PHE A 323 -0.57 8.31 -18.44
N GLU A 324 -1.27 7.18 -18.43
CA GLU A 324 -0.82 5.94 -19.07
C GLU A 324 -0.63 6.11 -20.58
N LEU A 325 -1.55 6.80 -21.24
CA LEU A 325 -1.47 7.07 -22.67
C LEU A 325 -0.36 8.07 -23.03
N LEU A 326 -0.14 9.06 -22.18
CA LEU A 326 0.87 10.10 -22.41
C LEU A 326 2.25 9.71 -21.86
N TRP A 327 2.33 8.67 -21.03
CA TRP A 327 3.56 8.26 -20.35
C TRP A 327 4.74 7.99 -21.30
N PRO A 328 4.59 7.28 -22.44
CA PRO A 328 5.69 7.08 -23.38
C PRO A 328 6.25 8.41 -23.92
N PHE A 329 5.40 9.44 -24.02
CA PHE A 329 5.81 10.76 -24.41
C PHE A 329 6.41 11.58 -23.27
N LEU A 330 5.89 11.43 -22.05
CA LEU A 330 6.35 12.12 -20.83
C LEU A 330 7.63 11.52 -20.28
N ALA A 331 7.81 10.19 -20.37
CA ALA A 331 8.90 9.40 -19.81
C ALA A 331 10.19 9.40 -20.64
N TRP A 332 10.44 10.40 -21.48
CA TRP A 332 11.79 10.56 -22.06
C TRP A 332 12.81 10.56 -20.92
N PRO A 333 14.00 9.91 -21.11
CA PRO A 333 14.95 9.73 -20.04
C PRO A 333 15.21 11.05 -19.33
N THR A 334 14.71 11.14 -18.12
CA THR A 334 15.04 12.26 -17.23
C THR A 334 16.44 12.01 -16.69
N PRO A 335 17.28 13.05 -16.55
CA PRO A 335 18.62 12.92 -15.95
C PRO A 335 18.62 12.48 -14.48
N GLU A 336 17.49 12.11 -13.88
CA GLU A 336 17.42 11.46 -12.55
C GLU A 336 18.27 10.18 -12.49
N GLN A 337 18.83 9.76 -13.63
CA GLN A 337 19.81 8.69 -13.72
C GLN A 337 21.22 9.09 -13.29
N ALA A 338 21.51 10.33 -13.03
CA ALA A 338 22.82 10.78 -12.63
C ALA A 338 22.83 11.12 -11.12
N THR A 339 23.47 10.25 -10.36
CA THR A 339 24.17 10.49 -9.10
C THR A 339 23.60 11.59 -8.20
N ALA A 340 22.71 11.24 -7.29
CA ALA A 340 22.51 12.01 -6.08
C ALA A 340 23.55 11.59 -5.06
N GLU A 341 24.71 12.21 -5.08
CA GLU A 341 25.59 12.27 -3.91
C GLU A 341 24.84 13.09 -2.86
N SER A 342 24.41 12.44 -1.80
CA SER A 342 23.77 13.09 -0.67
C SER A 342 24.86 13.56 0.30
N GLU A 343 24.97 14.87 0.47
CA GLU A 343 25.82 15.48 1.50
C GLU A 343 25.35 15.21 2.94
N ASN A 344 24.21 14.52 3.14
CA ASN A 344 23.58 14.33 4.45
C ASN A 344 23.46 12.86 4.92
N GLY A 345 24.31 11.95 4.45
CA GLY A 345 24.38 10.60 5.03
C GLY A 345 23.19 9.66 4.74
N LEU A 346 22.18 10.08 3.98
CA LEU A 346 21.19 9.19 3.44
C LEU A 346 21.82 8.33 2.35
N ALA A 347 21.76 7.02 2.50
CA ALA A 347 22.31 6.06 1.57
C ALA A 347 21.89 6.40 0.12
N VAL A 348 22.89 6.51 -0.76
CA VAL A 348 22.67 6.75 -2.19
C VAL A 348 21.81 5.62 -2.76
N LEU A 349 20.63 5.94 -3.27
CA LEU A 349 19.79 4.97 -3.96
C LEU A 349 20.48 4.55 -5.26
N THR A 350 20.84 3.27 -5.38
CA THR A 350 21.43 2.68 -6.58
C THR A 350 20.37 2.48 -7.66
N GLU A 351 20.77 2.06 -8.87
CA GLU A 351 19.82 1.73 -9.95
C GLU A 351 18.84 0.62 -9.53
N ASN A 352 19.27 -0.30 -8.66
CA ASN A 352 18.41 -1.34 -8.07
C ASN A 352 17.37 -0.76 -7.09
N ASP A 353 17.66 0.40 -6.50
CA ASP A 353 16.75 1.06 -5.56
C ASP A 353 15.62 1.85 -6.26
N ARG A 354 15.65 1.95 -7.58
CA ARG A 354 14.59 2.57 -8.40
C ARG A 354 13.40 1.66 -8.65
N HIS A 355 13.47 0.42 -8.15
CA HIS A 355 12.37 -0.51 -8.22
C HIS A 355 11.19 -0.01 -7.36
N PRO A 356 9.92 -0.29 -7.74
CA PRO A 356 8.71 0.09 -7.00
C PRO A 356 8.69 -0.31 -5.53
N LEU A 357 9.58 -1.21 -5.12
CA LEU A 357 9.68 -1.75 -3.75
C LEU A 357 10.84 -1.14 -2.94
N ALA A 358 11.51 -0.14 -3.46
CA ALA A 358 12.63 0.53 -2.74
C ALA A 358 12.19 1.27 -1.46
N HIS A 359 10.90 1.55 -1.30
CA HIS A 359 10.37 2.17 -0.09
C HIS A 359 10.62 1.32 1.17
N TYR A 360 10.68 -0.01 1.07
CA TYR A 360 11.05 -0.86 2.21
C TYR A 360 12.50 -0.65 2.67
N LYS A 361 13.41 -0.36 1.74
CA LYS A 361 14.79 0.02 2.07
C LYS A 361 14.84 1.37 2.78
N LEU A 362 14.01 2.32 2.35
CA LEU A 362 13.91 3.62 3.03
C LEU A 362 13.32 3.48 4.42
N ASP A 363 12.40 2.56 4.60
CA ASP A 363 11.74 2.34 5.88
C ASP A 363 12.68 1.75 6.95
N ILE A 364 13.57 0.80 6.57
CA ILE A 364 14.60 0.30 7.51
C ILE A 364 15.62 1.39 7.84
N VAL A 365 15.98 2.26 6.88
CA VAL A 365 16.86 3.42 7.13
C VAL A 365 16.18 4.40 8.09
N GLN A 366 14.89 4.61 7.97
CA GLN A 366 14.13 5.46 8.88
C GLN A 366 14.08 4.86 10.29
N PHE A 367 13.92 3.53 10.39
CA PHE A 367 14.06 2.84 11.68
C PHE A 367 15.45 3.07 12.30
N ASP A 368 16.52 2.89 11.53
CA ASP A 368 17.88 3.13 11.99
C ASP A 368 18.12 4.60 12.40
N THR A 369 17.53 5.53 11.66
CA THR A 369 17.57 6.96 11.99
C THR A 369 16.88 7.23 13.33
N PHE A 370 15.71 6.67 13.55
CA PHE A 370 15.02 6.73 14.84
C PHE A 370 15.88 6.17 15.96
N VAL A 371 16.43 4.96 15.81
CA VAL A 371 17.28 4.32 16.82
C VAL A 371 18.51 5.16 17.14
N ASN A 372 19.15 5.75 16.12
CA ASN A 372 20.33 6.59 16.31
C ASN A 372 20.02 7.95 16.94
N SER A 373 18.80 8.45 16.81
CA SER A 373 18.33 9.73 17.38
C SER A 373 17.84 9.61 18.82
N ILE A 374 17.84 8.42 19.42
CA ILE A 374 17.38 8.23 20.79
C ILE A 374 18.23 9.03 21.76
N GLU A 375 17.59 10.03 22.33
CA GLU A 375 18.13 10.91 23.35
C GLU A 375 17.15 11.03 24.53
N SER A 376 17.62 11.46 25.69
CA SER A 376 16.80 11.70 26.84
C SER A 376 16.90 13.15 27.31
N ALA A 377 15.79 13.72 27.76
CA ALA A 377 15.73 15.07 28.32
C ALA A 377 14.72 15.15 29.48
N GLU A 378 14.76 16.23 30.22
CA GLU A 378 13.76 16.55 31.23
C GLU A 378 12.51 17.13 30.53
N VAL A 379 11.65 16.26 30.07
CA VAL A 379 10.39 16.59 29.38
C VAL A 379 9.23 15.87 30.06
N GLY A 380 8.01 16.21 29.69
CA GLY A 380 6.78 15.52 30.10
C GLY A 380 6.76 14.04 29.65
N PRO A 381 5.70 13.28 30.00
CA PRO A 381 5.58 11.91 29.57
C PRO A 381 5.45 11.84 28.04
N THR A 382 6.05 10.83 27.41
CA THR A 382 6.07 10.72 25.95
C THR A 382 5.50 9.39 25.48
N ALA A 383 4.86 9.38 24.31
CA ALA A 383 4.40 8.14 23.68
C ALA A 383 4.73 8.14 22.19
N ARG A 384 5.40 7.08 21.75
CA ARG A 384 5.78 6.83 20.35
C ARG A 384 5.11 5.58 19.84
N LEU A 385 4.37 5.74 18.76
CA LEU A 385 3.66 4.65 18.11
C LEU A 385 4.10 4.60 16.66
N HIS A 386 5.00 3.68 16.36
CA HIS A 386 5.62 3.54 15.05
C HIS A 386 5.23 2.23 14.39
N HIS A 387 4.93 2.27 13.09
CA HIS A 387 4.67 1.12 12.25
C HIS A 387 5.61 1.14 11.05
N TYR A 388 6.43 0.09 10.92
CA TYR A 388 7.44 -0.04 9.88
C TYR A 388 7.10 -1.19 8.94
N LEU A 389 7.34 -0.97 7.64
CA LEU A 389 7.04 -1.89 6.56
C LEU A 389 8.24 -2.67 6.04
N PHE A 390 9.44 -2.52 6.62
CA PHE A 390 10.62 -3.18 6.07
C PHE A 390 10.57 -4.71 6.16
N THR A 391 9.68 -5.26 6.97
CA THR A 391 9.36 -6.70 7.06
C THR A 391 8.14 -7.10 6.23
N HIS A 392 7.52 -6.15 5.49
CA HIS A 392 6.38 -6.44 4.62
C HIS A 392 6.82 -7.21 3.38
N GLU A 393 5.97 -8.13 2.94
CA GLU A 393 6.17 -8.88 1.69
C GLU A 393 6.30 -7.99 0.45
N PRO A 394 7.13 -8.41 -0.48
CA PRO A 394 7.99 -9.60 -0.47
C PRO A 394 9.25 -9.35 0.36
N VAL A 395 9.74 -10.39 1.05
CA VAL A 395 10.96 -10.36 1.88
C VAL A 395 12.13 -9.76 1.11
N ARG A 396 12.91 -8.88 1.72
CA ARG A 396 13.92 -8.06 1.05
C ARG A 396 15.28 -8.06 1.71
N PHE A 397 15.38 -8.53 2.95
CA PHE A 397 16.59 -8.39 3.74
C PHE A 397 17.20 -9.74 4.08
N SER A 398 18.53 -9.80 4.02
CA SER A 398 19.30 -10.93 4.55
C SER A 398 19.27 -10.94 6.08
N GLU A 399 19.86 -11.96 6.70
CA GLU A 399 20.01 -12.01 8.16
C GLU A 399 20.90 -10.89 8.72
N ASP A 400 21.80 -10.33 7.91
CA ASP A 400 22.65 -9.19 8.25
C ASP A 400 22.02 -7.84 7.89
N CYS A 401 20.73 -7.84 7.53
CA CYS A 401 19.96 -6.67 7.11
C CYS A 401 20.42 -6.02 5.80
N ASP A 402 21.16 -6.75 4.97
CA ASP A 402 21.48 -6.30 3.62
C ASP A 402 20.27 -6.43 2.69
N TYR A 403 20.05 -5.40 1.86
CA TYR A 403 18.99 -5.42 0.88
C TYR A 403 19.33 -6.32 -0.30
N VAL A 404 18.61 -7.44 -0.45
CA VAL A 404 18.87 -8.50 -1.43
C VAL A 404 17.86 -8.46 -2.59
N TYR A 405 17.96 -7.44 -3.44
CA TYR A 405 17.09 -7.30 -4.59
C TYR A 405 17.53 -8.15 -5.77
N GLY A 406 16.58 -8.85 -6.42
CA GLY A 406 16.79 -9.51 -7.71
C GLY A 406 17.57 -10.83 -7.68
N THR A 407 18.02 -11.29 -6.52
CA THR A 407 18.70 -12.57 -6.39
C THR A 407 17.69 -13.68 -6.14
N GLY A 408 17.16 -14.34 -7.17
CA GLY A 408 16.39 -15.60 -7.12
C GLY A 408 15.62 -15.83 -5.80
N PHE A 409 14.74 -14.91 -5.49
CA PHE A 409 14.20 -14.74 -4.17
C PHE A 409 13.34 -15.94 -3.74
N ARG A 410 13.80 -16.71 -2.78
CA ARG A 410 13.04 -17.79 -2.16
C ARG A 410 12.41 -17.28 -0.87
N TYR A 411 11.12 -16.97 -0.94
CA TYR A 411 10.31 -16.45 0.16
C TYR A 411 10.55 -17.16 1.51
N VAL A 412 10.84 -18.41 1.48
CA VAL A 412 10.87 -19.29 2.65
C VAL A 412 12.21 -19.38 3.34
N THR A 413 13.29 -19.37 2.59
CA THR A 413 14.63 -19.27 3.17
C THR A 413 14.93 -17.83 3.59
N ALA A 414 14.29 -16.88 2.95
CA ALA A 414 14.47 -15.47 3.22
C ALA A 414 13.66 -14.97 4.42
N LEU A 415 12.44 -15.51 4.68
CA LEU A 415 11.62 -15.08 5.81
C LEU A 415 12.29 -15.32 7.18
N PRO A 416 12.94 -16.46 7.47
CA PRO A 416 13.73 -16.61 8.68
C PRO A 416 14.91 -15.63 8.78
N ALA A 417 15.57 -15.35 7.67
CA ALA A 417 16.68 -14.41 7.61
C ALA A 417 16.23 -12.97 7.91
N GLU A 418 15.16 -12.53 7.26
CA GLU A 418 14.56 -11.21 7.52
C GLU A 418 14.01 -11.09 8.93
N THR A 419 13.42 -12.17 9.49
CA THR A 419 12.99 -12.21 10.89
C THR A 419 14.19 -12.00 11.83
N LYS A 420 15.33 -12.64 11.54
CA LYS A 420 16.54 -12.44 12.33
C LYS A 420 17.03 -10.99 12.25
N CYS A 421 17.08 -10.42 11.04
CA CYS A 421 17.40 -8.99 10.86
C CYS A 421 16.47 -8.11 11.70
N ALA A 422 15.14 -8.33 11.63
CA ALA A 422 14.17 -7.55 12.37
C ALA A 422 14.40 -7.62 13.90
N ILE A 423 14.64 -8.82 14.43
CA ILE A 423 14.90 -9.00 15.86
C ILE A 423 16.24 -8.35 16.27
N ASP A 424 17.27 -8.41 15.44
CA ASP A 424 18.55 -7.74 15.72
C ASP A 424 18.40 -6.21 15.70
N LYS A 425 17.54 -5.66 14.84
CA LYS A 425 17.16 -4.24 14.88
C LYS A 425 16.45 -3.87 16.20
N LEU A 426 15.53 -4.70 16.68
CA LEU A 426 14.88 -4.47 17.98
C LEU A 426 15.86 -4.60 19.15
N ARG A 427 16.86 -5.50 19.08
CA ARG A 427 17.95 -5.58 20.08
C ARG A 427 18.74 -4.27 20.13
N THR A 428 19.14 -3.75 18.97
CA THR A 428 19.85 -2.47 18.87
C THR A 428 19.03 -1.34 19.47
N LEU A 429 17.71 -1.31 19.24
CA LEU A 429 16.81 -0.33 19.84
C LEU A 429 16.81 -0.44 21.37
N VAL A 430 16.70 -1.66 21.92
CA VAL A 430 16.76 -1.88 23.39
C VAL A 430 18.07 -1.40 23.99
N GLU A 431 19.19 -1.71 23.34
CA GLU A 431 20.52 -1.25 23.77
C GLU A 431 20.64 0.27 23.79
N LYS A 432 20.08 0.95 22.79
CA LYS A 432 20.06 2.43 22.74
C LYS A 432 19.22 3.03 23.86
N LEU A 433 18.04 2.46 24.16
CA LEU A 433 17.21 2.90 25.29
C LEU A 433 17.94 2.70 26.65
N LYS A 434 18.65 1.58 26.82
CA LYS A 434 19.49 1.32 28.00
C LYS A 434 20.63 2.34 28.08
N ALA A 435 21.30 2.63 26.98
CA ALA A 435 22.39 3.61 26.93
C ALA A 435 21.90 5.04 27.24
N ALA A 436 20.71 5.40 26.77
CA ALA A 436 20.05 6.66 27.05
C ALA A 436 19.47 6.75 28.48
N LYS A 437 19.50 5.64 29.24
CA LYS A 437 18.96 5.52 30.62
C LYS A 437 17.46 5.80 30.73
N VAL A 438 16.72 5.42 29.69
CA VAL A 438 15.26 5.53 29.65
C VAL A 438 14.57 4.17 29.53
N PHE A 439 15.32 3.09 29.53
CA PHE A 439 14.79 1.74 29.39
C PHE A 439 13.82 1.37 30.53
N ASP A 440 14.18 1.69 31.79
CA ASP A 440 13.40 1.30 32.96
C ASP A 440 12.06 2.04 33.04
N ASN A 441 12.06 3.34 32.75
CA ASN A 441 10.86 4.19 32.76
C ASN A 441 10.09 4.17 31.40
N THR A 442 10.41 3.23 30.51
CA THR A 442 9.71 3.05 29.23
C THR A 442 8.94 1.71 29.22
N MET A 443 7.64 1.78 29.04
CA MET A 443 6.87 0.63 28.61
C MET A 443 7.12 0.41 27.13
N ILE A 444 7.53 -0.82 26.77
CA ILE A 444 7.89 -1.16 25.38
C ILE A 444 6.97 -2.27 24.88
N VAL A 445 6.35 -2.04 23.74
CA VAL A 445 5.53 -3.02 23.03
C VAL A 445 6.13 -3.24 21.65
N PHE A 446 6.61 -4.44 21.38
CA PHE A 446 7.00 -4.89 20.05
C PHE A 446 5.90 -5.80 19.52
N ALA A 447 5.37 -5.46 18.37
CA ALA A 447 4.27 -6.19 17.77
C ALA A 447 4.43 -6.31 16.26
N SER A 448 3.62 -7.13 15.62
CA SER A 448 3.26 -6.97 14.23
C SER A 448 1.74 -6.83 14.13
N ASP A 449 1.28 -6.24 13.07
CA ASP A 449 -0.15 -6.06 12.80
C ASP A 449 -0.83 -7.36 12.37
N HIS A 450 -0.17 -8.18 11.58
CA HIS A 450 -0.56 -9.53 11.19
C HIS A 450 0.68 -10.35 10.82
N GLY A 451 0.51 -11.62 10.52
CA GLY A 451 1.57 -12.45 9.98
C GLY A 451 1.64 -12.43 8.46
N PRO A 452 2.63 -13.11 7.87
CA PRO A 452 2.90 -13.10 6.43
C PRO A 452 1.77 -13.72 5.60
N GLU A 453 1.74 -13.39 4.29
CA GLU A 453 0.86 -14.08 3.32
C GLU A 453 1.20 -15.56 3.31
N CYS A 454 0.20 -16.38 3.41
CA CYS A 454 0.32 -17.80 3.56
C CYS A 454 1.59 -18.40 2.98
N PRO A 455 2.55 -18.71 3.82
CA PRO A 455 3.34 -19.85 3.50
C PRO A 455 2.49 -21.04 3.93
N LEU A 456 1.50 -21.43 3.23
CA LEU A 456 1.18 -22.64 3.03
C LEU A 456 0.44 -23.67 3.67
N ASN A 457 0.09 -24.02 4.34
CA ASN A 457 -0.45 -25.37 4.58
C ASN A 457 -1.87 -25.42 5.12
N PHE A 458 -2.49 -24.30 5.37
CA PHE A 458 -3.80 -24.34 5.99
C PHE A 458 -4.78 -23.40 5.32
N THR A 459 -5.27 -23.78 4.13
CA THR A 459 -6.60 -23.36 3.73
C THR A 459 -7.57 -24.13 4.59
N PHE A 460 -8.13 -23.52 5.61
CA PHE A 460 -9.25 -24.09 6.33
C PHE A 460 -10.54 -23.52 5.80
N GLU A 461 -11.54 -24.35 5.70
CA GLU A 461 -12.93 -23.94 5.49
C GLU A 461 -13.65 -24.07 6.84
N PRO A 462 -13.72 -23.03 7.66
CA PRO A 462 -14.51 -23.11 8.87
C PRO A 462 -15.98 -23.05 8.49
N GLY A 463 -16.63 -24.20 8.44
CA GLY A 463 -18.05 -24.29 8.13
C GLY A 463 -18.42 -23.73 6.74
N SER A 464 -19.32 -22.73 6.71
CA SER A 464 -19.76 -22.09 5.47
C SER A 464 -18.85 -20.95 4.96
N TYR A 465 -17.74 -20.67 5.62
CA TYR A 465 -16.83 -19.60 5.26
C TYR A 465 -15.68 -20.13 4.43
N ARG A 466 -15.60 -19.71 3.16
CA ARG A 466 -14.40 -19.91 2.35
C ARG A 466 -13.39 -18.83 2.71
N VAL A 467 -12.38 -19.22 3.47
CA VAL A 467 -11.19 -18.37 3.58
C VAL A 467 -10.41 -18.52 2.29
N SER A 468 -10.35 -17.49 1.48
CA SER A 468 -9.58 -17.52 0.25
C SER A 468 -8.12 -17.83 0.57
N GLN A 469 -7.36 -18.37 -0.38
CA GLN A 469 -5.92 -18.68 -0.23
C GLN A 469 -5.07 -17.49 0.30
N ARG A 470 -5.60 -16.27 0.26
CA ARG A 470 -4.97 -15.08 0.83
C ARG A 470 -5.14 -14.93 2.35
N TRP A 471 -6.03 -15.71 2.97
CA TRP A 471 -6.43 -15.55 4.36
C TRP A 471 -6.14 -16.81 5.18
N CYS A 472 -4.87 -17.18 5.27
CA CYS A 472 -4.45 -18.33 6.03
C CYS A 472 -4.25 -18.02 7.51
N LEU A 473 -4.12 -19.07 8.29
CA LEU A 473 -3.92 -19.00 9.73
C LEU A 473 -2.71 -18.12 10.11
N SER A 474 -1.62 -18.18 9.34
CA SER A 474 -0.41 -17.37 9.58
C SER A 474 -0.69 -15.88 9.63
N ARG A 475 -1.68 -15.38 8.83
CA ARG A 475 -2.10 -13.97 8.89
C ARG A 475 -2.64 -13.55 10.25
N TYR A 476 -3.21 -14.48 10.99
CA TYR A 476 -3.79 -14.23 12.31
C TYR A 476 -2.84 -14.54 13.47
N GLN A 477 -1.58 -14.91 13.19
CA GLN A 477 -0.56 -15.22 14.19
C GLN A 477 0.59 -14.20 14.15
N PRO A 478 0.34 -12.94 14.54
CA PRO A 478 1.36 -11.89 14.56
C PRO A 478 2.39 -12.14 15.67
N PHE A 479 3.35 -11.24 15.77
CA PHE A 479 4.32 -11.17 16.84
C PHE A 479 3.85 -10.21 17.95
N LEU A 480 4.10 -10.56 19.22
CA LEU A 480 3.86 -9.68 20.36
C LEU A 480 4.86 -9.95 21.49
N MET A 481 5.49 -8.89 21.97
CA MET A 481 6.37 -8.88 23.13
C MET A 481 6.19 -7.58 23.90
N ILE A 482 6.06 -7.65 25.23
CA ILE A 482 5.79 -6.47 26.07
C ILE A 482 6.80 -6.42 27.22
N LYS A 483 7.31 -5.23 27.51
CA LYS A 483 8.08 -4.91 28.73
C LYS A 483 7.36 -3.81 29.49
N ASP A 484 6.99 -4.07 30.74
CA ASP A 484 6.42 -3.07 31.65
C ASP A 484 7.49 -2.12 32.20
N PHE A 485 7.04 -1.03 32.82
CA PHE A 485 7.92 -0.14 33.58
C PHE A 485 8.68 -0.89 34.65
N GLU A 486 9.97 -0.57 34.82
CA GLU A 486 10.86 -1.15 35.85
C GLU A 486 10.96 -2.68 35.81
N SER A 487 10.47 -3.33 34.76
CA SER A 487 10.53 -4.78 34.62
C SER A 487 11.95 -5.24 34.41
N THR A 488 12.36 -6.26 35.17
CA THR A 488 13.73 -6.82 35.18
C THR A 488 13.69 -8.33 35.15
N GLY A 489 14.87 -8.95 35.00
CA GLY A 489 15.03 -10.41 34.95
C GLY A 489 14.96 -10.94 33.53
N ALA A 490 15.27 -12.22 33.35
CA ALA A 490 15.26 -12.84 32.03
C ALA A 490 13.89 -12.75 31.36
N MET A 491 13.89 -12.68 30.01
CA MET A 491 12.66 -12.75 29.22
C MET A 491 11.85 -13.97 29.59
N THR A 492 10.54 -13.79 29.74
CA THR A 492 9.60 -14.87 30.01
C THR A 492 8.69 -15.12 28.81
N VAL A 493 8.14 -16.33 28.73
CA VAL A 493 7.16 -16.71 27.70
C VAL A 493 5.81 -16.93 28.35
N ASN A 494 4.79 -16.24 27.85
CA ASN A 494 3.40 -16.47 28.28
C ASN A 494 2.62 -17.07 27.10
N SER A 495 2.30 -18.35 27.20
CA SER A 495 1.57 -19.12 26.18
C SER A 495 0.04 -18.95 26.26
N SER A 496 -0.46 -18.02 27.05
CA SER A 496 -1.89 -17.72 27.08
C SER A 496 -2.34 -17.16 25.74
N GLN A 497 -3.55 -17.52 25.35
CA GLN A 497 -4.16 -17.06 24.10
C GLN A 497 -4.54 -15.57 24.19
N THR A 498 -3.75 -14.72 23.58
CA THR A 498 -3.89 -13.26 23.62
C THR A 498 -4.38 -12.68 22.29
N SER A 499 -4.67 -11.40 22.25
CA SER A 499 -5.13 -10.69 21.05
C SER A 499 -4.41 -9.34 20.91
N LEU A 500 -4.24 -8.86 19.68
CA LEU A 500 -3.75 -7.48 19.46
C LEU A 500 -4.71 -6.41 20.02
N LEU A 501 -5.98 -6.74 20.25
CA LEU A 501 -6.92 -5.86 20.97
C LEU A 501 -6.46 -5.56 22.40
N ASP A 502 -5.70 -6.45 22.99
CA ASP A 502 -5.24 -6.35 24.37
C ASP A 502 -4.19 -5.23 24.54
N ILE A 503 -3.49 -4.84 23.46
CA ILE A 503 -2.40 -3.85 23.48
C ILE A 503 -2.88 -2.50 24.00
N ALA A 504 -3.97 -1.97 23.44
CA ALA A 504 -4.47 -0.65 23.83
C ALA A 504 -4.89 -0.61 25.31
N ASN A 505 -5.59 -1.65 25.77
CA ASN A 505 -5.98 -1.74 27.17
C ASN A 505 -4.77 -1.92 28.11
N THR A 506 -3.80 -2.75 27.72
CA THR A 506 -2.56 -2.95 28.48
C THR A 506 -1.76 -1.64 28.64
N ILE A 507 -1.60 -0.87 27.54
CA ILE A 507 -0.95 0.45 27.59
C ILE A 507 -1.75 1.41 28.48
N CYS A 508 -3.08 1.47 28.28
CA CYS A 508 -3.95 2.34 29.05
C CYS A 508 -3.84 2.04 30.56
N ALA A 509 -3.99 0.79 30.97
CA ALA A 509 -3.96 0.38 32.36
C ALA A 509 -2.59 0.62 33.04
N ALA A 510 -1.49 0.59 32.27
CA ALA A 510 -0.16 0.89 32.77
C ALA A 510 0.10 2.41 32.95
N THR A 511 -0.62 3.25 32.20
CA THR A 511 -0.30 4.69 32.08
C THR A 511 -1.37 5.62 32.61
N LEU A 512 -2.65 5.25 32.53
CA LEU A 512 -3.79 6.11 32.80
C LEU A 512 -4.66 5.56 33.94
N PRO A 513 -5.56 6.36 34.50
CA PRO A 513 -6.56 5.89 35.47
C PRO A 513 -7.49 4.83 34.86
N GLU A 514 -7.96 3.88 35.66
CA GLU A 514 -8.84 2.78 35.25
C GLU A 514 -10.09 3.25 34.49
N SER A 515 -10.70 4.34 34.93
CA SER A 515 -11.86 4.94 34.26
C SER A 515 -11.61 5.38 32.80
N ALA A 516 -10.37 5.67 32.42
CA ALA A 516 -10.02 5.96 31.05
C ALA A 516 -10.01 4.71 30.15
N CYS A 517 -9.86 3.52 30.74
CA CYS A 517 -9.66 2.26 30.03
C CYS A 517 -10.95 1.42 29.87
N GLU A 518 -12.04 1.77 30.55
CA GLU A 518 -13.31 1.03 30.56
C GLU A 518 -13.93 0.77 29.16
N SER A 519 -13.54 1.56 28.17
CA SER A 519 -14.07 1.44 26.80
C SER A 519 -13.40 0.37 25.96
N TYR A 520 -12.33 -0.25 26.43
CA TYR A 520 -11.60 -1.26 25.66
C TYR A 520 -12.18 -2.66 25.84
N ASP A 521 -12.29 -3.43 24.74
CA ASP A 521 -12.73 -4.84 24.75
C ASP A 521 -11.57 -5.80 25.06
N GLY A 522 -10.32 -5.34 24.91
CA GLY A 522 -9.13 -6.14 25.17
C GLY A 522 -8.81 -6.30 26.66
N ALA A 523 -8.00 -7.29 27.01
CA ALA A 523 -7.51 -7.53 28.35
C ALA A 523 -6.28 -6.68 28.70
N ASP A 524 -6.01 -6.47 30.00
CA ASP A 524 -4.70 -6.05 30.50
C ASP A 524 -3.79 -7.26 30.67
N LEU A 525 -2.76 -7.38 29.83
CA LEU A 525 -1.87 -8.53 29.79
C LEU A 525 -0.84 -8.57 30.91
N LEU A 526 -0.61 -7.47 31.62
CA LEU A 526 0.46 -7.34 32.60
C LEU A 526 -0.02 -7.54 34.05
N ARG A 527 -1.28 -7.21 34.35
CA ARG A 527 -1.75 -7.12 35.74
C ARG A 527 -2.56 -8.28 36.24
N ASN A 528 -3.19 -9.06 35.36
CA ASN A 528 -4.10 -10.12 35.79
C ASN A 528 -4.10 -11.31 34.81
N ALA A 529 -3.15 -12.21 34.98
CA ALA A 529 -3.09 -13.43 34.17
C ALA A 529 -4.40 -14.25 34.19
N ASN A 530 -5.17 -14.16 35.29
CA ASN A 530 -6.42 -14.93 35.47
C ASN A 530 -7.68 -14.15 35.04
N SER A 531 -7.61 -12.83 34.85
CA SER A 531 -8.80 -12.00 34.53
C SER A 531 -9.17 -11.98 33.06
N TYR A 532 -8.25 -12.27 32.17
CA TYR A 532 -8.51 -12.24 30.73
C TYR A 532 -9.02 -13.57 30.17
N GLU A 533 -9.03 -14.66 30.95
CA GLU A 533 -9.59 -15.95 30.50
C GLU A 533 -11.08 -15.85 30.11
N SER A 534 -11.84 -14.93 30.75
CA SER A 534 -13.24 -14.68 30.43
C SER A 534 -13.46 -13.79 29.20
N ILE A 535 -12.42 -13.04 28.75
CA ILE A 535 -12.52 -12.12 27.62
C ILE A 535 -12.25 -12.90 26.33
N LYS A 536 -13.26 -12.99 25.47
CA LYS A 536 -13.14 -13.68 24.19
C LYS A 536 -12.23 -12.94 23.22
N ARG A 537 -11.49 -13.70 22.43
CA ARG A 537 -10.77 -13.17 21.27
C ARG A 537 -11.71 -13.08 20.07
N HIS A 538 -11.41 -12.15 19.19
CA HIS A 538 -12.19 -11.94 17.98
C HIS A 538 -11.29 -11.93 16.77
N ILE A 539 -11.76 -12.57 15.69
CA ILE A 539 -11.16 -12.44 14.36
C ILE A 539 -12.23 -12.03 13.35
N LEU A 540 -11.82 -11.27 12.36
CA LEU A 540 -12.64 -10.84 11.26
C LEU A 540 -12.23 -11.61 10.01
N VAL A 541 -13.16 -12.39 9.49
CA VAL A 541 -12.95 -13.27 8.33
C VAL A 541 -13.75 -12.75 7.14
N SER A 542 -13.11 -12.63 5.98
CA SER A 542 -13.76 -12.16 4.76
C SER A 542 -14.83 -13.14 4.26
N LYS A 543 -15.99 -12.56 3.84
CA LYS A 543 -17.04 -13.30 3.12
C LYS A 543 -16.73 -13.21 1.66
N GLN A 544 -16.30 -13.93 0.87
CA GLN A 544 -16.03 -13.95 -0.59
C GLN A 544 -16.01 -12.60 -1.36
N ASN A 545 -14.93 -12.31 -2.07
CA ASN A 545 -14.76 -11.25 -3.09
C ASN A 545 -14.95 -9.78 -2.64
N GLU A 546 -14.54 -9.42 -1.45
CA GLU A 546 -14.93 -8.19 -0.81
C GLU A 546 -13.86 -7.10 -0.86
N ASP A 547 -14.35 -5.86 -0.88
CA ASP A 547 -13.51 -4.68 -0.75
C ASP A 547 -12.85 -4.70 0.65
N ARG A 548 -11.53 -4.75 0.68
CA ARG A 548 -10.71 -4.72 1.90
C ARG A 548 -10.98 -3.48 2.79
N ARG A 549 -11.70 -2.51 2.27
CA ARG A 549 -12.02 -1.24 2.92
C ARG A 549 -13.41 -1.21 3.54
N ASP A 550 -14.26 -2.19 3.23
CA ASP A 550 -15.59 -2.29 3.81
C ASP A 550 -15.58 -3.23 5.02
N TYR A 551 -15.49 -2.66 6.22
CA TYR A 551 -15.51 -3.42 7.48
C TYR A 551 -16.77 -4.25 7.68
N ASN A 552 -17.90 -3.89 7.07
CA ASN A 552 -19.16 -4.63 7.18
C ASN A 552 -19.16 -5.90 6.34
N SER A 553 -18.19 -6.05 5.46
CA SER A 553 -18.03 -7.24 4.62
C SER A 553 -17.39 -8.42 5.36
N PHE A 554 -16.91 -8.23 6.58
CA PHE A 554 -16.28 -9.26 7.39
C PHE A 554 -17.27 -9.94 8.33
N SER A 555 -17.09 -11.24 8.52
CA SER A 555 -17.75 -12.00 9.57
C SER A 555 -16.90 -11.98 10.83
N LYS A 556 -17.51 -11.61 11.94
CA LYS A 556 -16.89 -11.69 13.26
C LYS A 556 -17.01 -13.11 13.78
N LEU A 557 -15.87 -13.71 14.13
CA LEU A 557 -15.80 -14.97 14.87
C LEU A 557 -15.27 -14.72 16.28
N GLU A 558 -15.91 -15.33 17.27
CA GLU A 558 -15.51 -15.28 18.66
C GLU A 558 -14.75 -16.55 19.00
N ILE A 559 -13.55 -16.43 19.55
CA ILE A 559 -12.68 -17.55 19.89
C ILE A 559 -12.44 -17.55 21.40
N PRO A 560 -12.80 -18.61 22.11
CA PRO A 560 -12.45 -18.77 23.52
C PRO A 560 -10.94 -18.68 23.76
N ARG A 561 -10.54 -18.14 24.89
CA ARG A 561 -9.10 -18.01 25.22
C ARG A 561 -8.45 -19.33 25.70
N ASP A 562 -9.25 -20.33 25.96
CA ASP A 562 -8.80 -21.69 26.26
C ASP A 562 -8.56 -22.54 25.00
N GLN A 563 -8.82 -21.99 23.81
CA GLN A 563 -8.62 -22.68 22.54
C GLN A 563 -7.60 -21.93 21.68
N SER A 564 -6.65 -22.68 21.11
CA SER A 564 -5.79 -22.17 20.06
C SER A 564 -6.59 -21.93 18.78
N LEU A 565 -6.06 -21.13 17.83
CA LEU A 565 -6.67 -20.99 16.51
C LEU A 565 -6.75 -22.33 15.77
N ILE A 566 -5.73 -23.16 15.93
CA ILE A 566 -5.66 -24.49 15.32
C ILE A 566 -6.80 -25.38 15.86
N ASP A 567 -6.98 -25.41 17.18
CA ASP A 567 -8.03 -26.22 17.82
C ASP A 567 -9.42 -25.69 17.48
N PHE A 568 -9.60 -24.36 17.49
CA PHE A 568 -10.88 -23.73 17.18
C PHE A 568 -11.37 -24.05 15.75
N PHE A 569 -10.47 -24.10 14.80
CA PHE A 569 -10.79 -24.48 13.42
C PHE A 569 -10.74 -25.98 13.16
N GLY A 570 -10.42 -26.79 14.17
CA GLY A 570 -10.31 -28.23 14.04
C GLY A 570 -9.22 -28.67 13.07
N ILE A 571 -8.14 -27.88 12.96
CA ILE A 571 -7.01 -28.19 12.11
C ILE A 571 -6.15 -29.23 12.84
N ASN A 572 -5.96 -30.38 12.22
CA ASN A 572 -5.02 -31.37 12.73
C ASN A 572 -3.61 -31.02 12.24
N PRO A 573 -2.67 -30.58 13.10
CA PRO A 573 -1.30 -30.27 12.70
C PRO A 573 -0.53 -31.53 12.23
N ASP A 574 -0.99 -32.71 12.61
CA ASP A 574 -0.41 -34.01 12.21
C ASP A 574 -1.02 -34.54 10.90
N GLU A 575 -1.90 -33.78 10.25
CA GLU A 575 -2.48 -34.18 8.97
C GLU A 575 -1.41 -34.13 7.86
N HIS A 576 -0.87 -35.30 7.57
CA HIS A 576 0.21 -35.45 6.57
C HIS A 576 -0.28 -35.32 5.13
N THR A 577 -1.58 -35.45 4.88
CA THR A 577 -2.17 -35.47 3.54
C THR A 577 -3.16 -34.33 3.32
N LYS A 578 -2.98 -33.58 2.24
CA LYS A 578 -3.91 -32.53 1.81
C LYS A 578 -4.48 -32.81 0.44
N ILE A 579 -5.80 -32.75 0.33
CA ILE A 579 -6.52 -32.97 -0.94
C ILE A 579 -7.13 -31.64 -1.39
N PHE A 580 -6.79 -31.24 -2.60
CA PHE A 580 -7.29 -30.03 -3.24
C PHE A 580 -8.23 -30.42 -4.39
N PRO A 581 -9.54 -30.24 -4.25
CA PRO A 581 -10.49 -30.51 -5.33
C PRO A 581 -10.18 -29.65 -6.56
N ALA A 582 -10.11 -30.25 -7.72
CA ALA A 582 -9.73 -29.53 -8.95
C ALA A 582 -10.72 -28.43 -9.35
N LYS A 583 -12.00 -28.54 -8.90
CA LYS A 583 -13.02 -27.50 -9.10
C LYS A 583 -12.62 -26.17 -8.44
N ASP A 584 -11.85 -26.23 -7.37
CA ASP A 584 -11.45 -25.06 -6.55
C ASP A 584 -10.09 -24.50 -6.99
N LEU A 585 -9.36 -25.20 -7.86
CA LEU A 585 -8.08 -24.75 -8.39
C LEU A 585 -8.28 -23.75 -9.55
N PRO A 586 -7.36 -22.78 -9.70
CA PRO A 586 -7.35 -21.87 -10.85
C PRO A 586 -7.22 -22.63 -12.18
N SER A 587 -7.81 -22.08 -13.24
CA SER A 587 -7.87 -22.69 -14.58
C SER A 587 -7.80 -21.62 -15.66
N ARG A 588 -7.25 -21.98 -16.81
CA ARG A 588 -7.25 -21.17 -18.03
C ARG A 588 -8.08 -21.77 -19.15
N THR A 589 -8.46 -23.05 -19.03
CA THR A 589 -9.30 -23.75 -20.01
C THR A 589 -10.15 -24.80 -19.33
N GLY A 590 -11.22 -25.22 -20.01
CA GLY A 590 -12.19 -26.18 -19.48
C GLY A 590 -13.20 -25.59 -18.53
N LYS A 591 -14.11 -26.42 -18.04
CA LYS A 591 -15.27 -26.06 -17.19
C LYS A 591 -15.42 -27.07 -16.06
N ILE A 592 -16.23 -26.73 -15.06
CA ILE A 592 -16.56 -27.65 -13.96
C ILE A 592 -17.72 -28.56 -14.42
N VAL A 593 -17.47 -29.86 -14.41
CA VAL A 593 -18.47 -30.89 -14.75
C VAL A 593 -18.43 -31.98 -13.68
N GLY A 594 -19.55 -32.20 -12.99
CA GLY A 594 -19.65 -33.24 -11.96
C GLY A 594 -18.63 -33.10 -10.82
N GLY A 595 -18.27 -31.84 -10.45
CA GLY A 595 -17.28 -31.57 -9.41
C GLY A 595 -15.83 -31.70 -9.86
N LYS A 596 -15.56 -32.03 -11.11
CA LYS A 596 -14.22 -32.12 -11.71
C LYS A 596 -13.98 -30.94 -12.64
N ARG A 597 -12.71 -30.60 -12.87
CA ARG A 597 -12.31 -29.65 -13.90
C ARG A 597 -12.07 -30.43 -15.20
N SER A 598 -12.86 -30.15 -16.23
CA SER A 598 -12.86 -30.92 -17.48
C SER A 598 -12.66 -30.03 -18.69
N ALA A 599 -11.78 -30.46 -19.60
CA ALA A 599 -11.58 -29.87 -20.92
C ALA A 599 -11.84 -30.93 -22.00
N SER A 600 -12.52 -30.56 -23.09
CA SER A 600 -13.00 -31.46 -24.15
C SER A 600 -12.64 -30.88 -25.52
N PRO A 601 -12.72 -31.67 -26.62
CA PRO A 601 -12.54 -31.16 -27.97
C PRO A 601 -13.43 -29.95 -28.24
N GLY A 602 -12.81 -28.84 -28.65
CA GLY A 602 -13.44 -27.52 -28.80
C GLY A 602 -13.06 -26.52 -27.74
N ASP A 603 -12.55 -26.96 -26.58
CA ASP A 603 -11.94 -26.07 -25.60
C ASP A 603 -10.53 -25.64 -26.06
N ALA A 604 -10.11 -24.43 -25.68
CA ALA A 604 -8.79 -23.94 -26.01
C ALA A 604 -7.68 -24.78 -25.35
N ARG A 605 -6.55 -24.95 -26.04
CA ARG A 605 -5.35 -25.50 -25.40
C ARG A 605 -4.87 -24.62 -24.27
N GLY A 606 -4.53 -25.20 -23.13
CA GLY A 606 -4.10 -24.41 -21.97
C GLY A 606 -4.10 -25.22 -20.68
N PHE A 607 -3.77 -24.55 -19.58
CA PHE A 607 -3.80 -25.17 -18.27
C PHE A 607 -5.23 -25.39 -17.78
N THR A 608 -5.61 -26.67 -17.64
CA THR A 608 -6.90 -27.09 -17.08
C THR A 608 -6.94 -26.87 -15.58
N THR A 609 -5.82 -27.07 -14.90
CA THR A 609 -5.62 -26.68 -13.49
C THR A 609 -4.21 -26.18 -13.29
N HIS A 610 -4.02 -25.29 -12.34
CA HIS A 610 -2.73 -24.88 -11.81
C HIS A 610 -2.88 -24.52 -10.31
N GLY A 611 -1.84 -24.66 -9.52
CA GLY A 611 -1.88 -24.62 -8.06
C GLY A 611 -1.69 -26.02 -7.47
N PRO A 612 -1.90 -26.18 -6.15
CA PRO A 612 -2.53 -25.28 -5.20
C PRO A 612 -1.63 -24.17 -4.63
N TYR A 613 -0.41 -23.99 -5.11
CA TYR A 613 0.57 -23.01 -4.61
C TYR A 613 0.98 -23.26 -3.16
N VAL A 614 1.16 -24.52 -2.84
CA VAL A 614 1.56 -24.91 -1.49
C VAL A 614 3.04 -24.64 -1.23
N HIS A 615 3.37 -24.49 0.02
CA HIS A 615 4.69 -24.40 0.52
C HIS A 615 5.08 -25.71 1.18
N LEU A 616 6.23 -26.14 0.94
CA LEU A 616 6.75 -27.36 1.53
C LEU A 616 7.99 -27.04 2.34
N TRP A 617 7.96 -27.50 3.59
CA TRP A 617 9.10 -27.49 4.49
C TRP A 617 10.11 -28.59 4.12
N PRO A 618 11.34 -28.56 4.65
CA PRO A 618 12.24 -29.70 4.51
C PRO A 618 11.55 -31.01 4.90
N GLY A 619 11.71 -32.03 4.09
CA GLY A 619 11.09 -33.34 4.26
C GLY A 619 10.74 -34.01 2.93
N SER A 620 10.32 -35.24 2.99
CA SER A 620 9.93 -36.03 1.83
C SER A 620 8.43 -35.95 1.60
N TYR A 621 8.03 -35.75 0.34
CA TYR A 621 6.64 -35.57 -0.05
C TYR A 621 6.28 -36.39 -1.27
N THR A 622 4.99 -36.72 -1.41
CA THR A 622 4.40 -37.10 -2.67
C THR A 622 3.40 -36.05 -3.14
N ILE A 623 3.46 -35.70 -4.42
CA ILE A 623 2.49 -34.83 -5.08
C ILE A 623 1.78 -35.67 -6.12
N SER A 624 0.48 -35.84 -5.98
CA SER A 624 -0.34 -36.69 -6.81
C SER A 624 -1.48 -35.93 -7.45
N MET A 625 -1.98 -36.45 -8.58
CA MET A 625 -3.17 -35.94 -9.24
C MET A 625 -4.07 -37.08 -9.66
N ALA A 626 -5.34 -37.00 -9.29
CA ALA A 626 -6.39 -37.88 -9.77
C ALA A 626 -7.01 -37.31 -11.06
N TYR A 627 -6.93 -38.03 -12.16
CA TYR A 627 -7.42 -37.57 -13.47
C TYR A 627 -8.06 -38.70 -14.27
N SER A 628 -8.77 -38.36 -15.34
CA SER A 628 -9.15 -39.26 -16.41
C SER A 628 -8.93 -38.56 -17.76
N LEU A 629 -8.42 -39.32 -18.74
CA LEU A 629 -8.19 -38.87 -20.10
C LEU A 629 -8.78 -39.91 -21.03
N SER A 630 -9.54 -39.51 -22.04
CA SER A 630 -10.10 -40.42 -23.04
C SER A 630 -10.08 -39.81 -24.44
N GLY A 631 -9.89 -40.65 -25.44
CA GLY A 631 -9.89 -40.25 -26.85
C GLY A 631 -8.61 -39.52 -27.28
N ASP A 632 -7.51 -39.81 -26.63
CA ASP A 632 -6.19 -39.34 -27.00
C ASP A 632 -5.45 -40.47 -27.76
N ASP A 633 -5.06 -40.20 -28.97
CA ASP A 633 -4.42 -41.17 -29.89
C ASP A 633 -2.91 -41.37 -29.60
N GLY A 634 -2.46 -41.03 -28.39
CA GLY A 634 -1.04 -41.11 -27.98
C GLY A 634 -0.14 -40.01 -28.55
N VAL A 635 -0.69 -39.12 -29.35
CA VAL A 635 -0.02 -37.92 -29.91
C VAL A 635 -0.42 -36.67 -29.12
N SER A 636 -1.08 -36.86 -28.01
CA SER A 636 -1.56 -35.75 -27.15
C SER A 636 -0.40 -34.94 -26.62
N ALA A 637 -0.56 -33.63 -26.75
CA ALA A 637 0.29 -32.67 -26.03
C ALA A 637 -0.16 -32.44 -24.59
N SER A 638 -1.12 -33.24 -24.07
CA SER A 638 -1.57 -33.14 -22.68
C SER A 638 -0.48 -33.68 -21.75
N HIS A 639 -0.15 -32.90 -20.76
CA HIS A 639 0.91 -33.22 -19.81
C HIS A 639 0.63 -32.63 -18.45
N TRP A 640 1.34 -33.08 -17.45
CA TRP A 640 1.38 -32.52 -16.14
C TRP A 640 2.80 -32.15 -15.73
N GLU A 641 2.91 -31.14 -14.89
CA GLU A 641 4.20 -30.67 -14.40
C GLU A 641 4.08 -30.22 -12.94
N VAL A 642 5.15 -30.44 -12.19
CA VAL A 642 5.34 -29.89 -10.86
C VAL A 642 6.34 -28.76 -10.96
N THR A 643 5.96 -27.61 -10.43
CA THR A 643 6.77 -26.39 -10.51
C THR A 643 6.80 -25.68 -9.17
N SER A 644 7.77 -24.79 -8.96
CA SER A 644 7.84 -23.86 -7.85
C SER A 644 7.95 -22.42 -8.37
N GLU A 645 7.86 -21.45 -7.46
CA GLU A 645 8.02 -20.03 -7.76
C GLU A 645 7.09 -19.52 -8.89
N ARG A 646 5.82 -19.93 -8.82
CA ARG A 646 4.80 -19.60 -9.85
C ARG A 646 5.17 -20.07 -11.25
N GLY A 647 5.82 -21.22 -11.33
CA GLY A 647 6.19 -21.87 -12.60
C GLY A 647 7.52 -21.41 -13.19
N ALA A 648 8.28 -20.59 -12.48
CA ALA A 648 9.62 -20.18 -12.90
C ALA A 648 10.61 -21.36 -12.84
N ASN A 649 10.45 -22.21 -11.83
CA ASN A 649 11.29 -23.38 -11.64
C ASN A 649 10.48 -24.66 -11.92
N LYS A 650 10.90 -25.46 -12.90
CA LYS A 650 10.26 -26.74 -13.27
C LYS A 650 10.99 -27.88 -12.57
N LEU A 651 10.30 -28.52 -11.64
CA LEU A 651 10.82 -29.65 -10.89
C LEU A 651 10.60 -30.97 -11.64
N PHE A 652 9.45 -31.10 -12.34
CA PHE A 652 9.07 -32.30 -13.04
C PHE A 652 8.12 -31.99 -14.21
N LYS A 653 8.16 -32.81 -15.27
CA LYS A 653 7.20 -32.79 -16.38
C LYS A 653 7.07 -34.14 -17.01
N ALA A 654 5.83 -34.61 -17.23
CA ALA A 654 5.54 -35.86 -17.94
C ALA A 654 4.26 -35.75 -18.78
N PRO A 655 4.11 -36.53 -19.87
CA PRO A 655 2.86 -36.66 -20.59
C PRO A 655 1.80 -37.33 -19.70
N LEU A 656 0.52 -37.08 -20.00
CA LEU A 656 -0.59 -37.83 -19.43
C LEU A 656 -0.91 -39.01 -20.31
N GLU A 657 -1.08 -40.16 -19.71
CA GLU A 657 -1.49 -41.37 -20.41
C GLU A 657 -3.01 -41.44 -20.60
N ASP A 658 -3.49 -41.98 -21.72
CA ASP A 658 -4.91 -42.22 -21.94
C ASP A 658 -5.40 -43.31 -20.97
N SER A 659 -6.24 -42.90 -20.03
CA SER A 659 -6.86 -43.79 -19.04
C SER A 659 -8.17 -44.41 -19.53
N GLN A 660 -8.51 -44.26 -20.82
CA GLN A 660 -9.78 -44.69 -21.39
C GLN A 660 -11.03 -44.12 -20.70
N GLY A 661 -10.86 -42.96 -20.03
CA GLY A 661 -11.90 -42.30 -19.27
C GLY A 661 -12.03 -42.78 -17.84
N GLU A 662 -11.29 -43.77 -17.42
CA GLU A 662 -11.24 -44.24 -16.04
C GLU A 662 -10.43 -43.29 -15.17
N LEU A 663 -10.86 -43.11 -13.91
CA LEU A 663 -10.12 -42.29 -12.95
C LEU A 663 -8.85 -43.02 -12.53
N THR A 664 -7.72 -42.38 -12.80
CA THR A 664 -6.38 -42.86 -12.43
C THR A 664 -5.61 -41.81 -11.68
N GLN A 665 -4.43 -42.17 -11.16
CA GLN A 665 -3.58 -41.25 -10.40
C GLN A 665 -2.15 -41.28 -10.95
N VAL A 666 -1.57 -40.08 -11.04
CA VAL A 666 -0.12 -39.91 -11.24
C VAL A 666 0.48 -39.33 -9.98
N THR A 667 1.71 -39.73 -9.68
CA THR A 667 2.42 -39.33 -8.46
C THR A 667 3.86 -38.95 -8.77
N TYR A 668 4.35 -37.92 -8.14
CA TYR A 668 5.74 -37.50 -8.14
C TYR A 668 6.27 -37.40 -6.71
N ALA A 669 7.36 -38.10 -6.43
CA ALA A 669 8.06 -38.01 -5.16
C ALA A 669 9.01 -36.82 -5.18
N LEU A 670 9.01 -36.02 -4.13
CA LEU A 670 9.77 -34.79 -4.00
C LEU A 670 10.46 -34.75 -2.64
N ASP A 671 11.76 -34.65 -2.66
CA ASP A 671 12.57 -34.49 -1.44
C ASP A 671 13.03 -33.03 -1.34
N ILE A 672 12.60 -32.36 -0.28
CA ILE A 672 12.81 -30.94 -0.03
C ILE A 672 13.89 -30.80 1.04
N GLN A 673 15.06 -30.33 0.62
CA GLN A 673 16.19 -30.04 1.52
C GLN A 673 16.08 -28.67 2.17
N GLU A 674 15.59 -27.70 1.41
CA GLU A 674 15.30 -26.34 1.86
C GLU A 674 13.85 -26.03 1.54
N SER A 675 13.18 -25.28 2.40
CA SER A 675 11.77 -24.93 2.18
C SER A 675 11.53 -24.30 0.80
N VAL A 676 10.47 -24.73 0.12
CA VAL A 676 10.12 -24.26 -1.23
C VAL A 676 8.72 -23.69 -1.28
N ALA A 677 8.59 -22.49 -1.83
CA ALA A 677 7.32 -21.78 -1.93
C ALA A 677 6.60 -22.03 -3.27
N ASN A 678 5.28 -21.83 -3.22
CA ASN A 678 4.44 -21.85 -4.43
C ASN A 678 4.64 -23.11 -5.28
N ILE A 679 4.68 -24.28 -4.63
CA ILE A 679 4.62 -25.55 -5.33
C ILE A 679 3.26 -25.65 -5.99
N GLU A 680 3.26 -25.89 -7.27
CA GLU A 680 2.05 -26.12 -8.06
C GLU A 680 2.18 -27.37 -8.90
N LEU A 681 1.10 -28.12 -8.97
CA LEU A 681 0.89 -29.14 -9.97
C LEU A 681 0.03 -28.50 -11.06
N ARG A 682 0.57 -28.43 -12.27
CA ARG A 682 -0.09 -27.85 -13.43
C ARG A 682 -0.46 -28.92 -14.42
N THR A 683 -1.69 -28.88 -14.93
CA THR A 683 -2.17 -29.85 -15.92
C THR A 683 -2.53 -29.11 -17.19
N PHE A 684 -1.81 -29.44 -18.27
CA PHE A 684 -2.01 -28.82 -19.57
C PHE A 684 -2.86 -29.70 -20.48
N TYR A 685 -3.93 -29.15 -21.05
CA TYR A 685 -4.76 -29.78 -22.06
C TYR A 685 -4.22 -29.50 -23.46
N GLY A 686 -3.94 -30.56 -24.22
CA GLY A 686 -3.35 -30.49 -25.54
C GLY A 686 -4.34 -30.25 -26.70
N GLY A 687 -5.63 -30.12 -26.43
CA GLY A 687 -6.67 -29.83 -27.42
C GLY A 687 -7.30 -31.08 -28.05
N ARG A 688 -6.99 -32.30 -27.56
CA ARG A 688 -7.57 -33.56 -28.03
C ARG A 688 -8.07 -34.40 -26.86
N GLY A 689 -9.05 -35.26 -27.14
CA GLY A 689 -9.66 -36.09 -26.11
C GLY A 689 -10.41 -35.27 -25.05
N THR A 690 -10.92 -35.95 -24.03
CA THR A 690 -11.55 -35.33 -22.87
C THR A 690 -10.67 -35.59 -21.65
N LEU A 691 -10.13 -34.50 -21.06
CA LEU A 691 -9.32 -34.53 -19.86
C LEU A 691 -10.17 -34.02 -18.69
N SER A 692 -10.27 -34.81 -17.63
CA SER A 692 -10.96 -34.42 -16.39
C SER A 692 -10.06 -34.61 -15.18
N ILE A 693 -9.90 -33.58 -14.38
CA ILE A 693 -9.11 -33.57 -13.14
C ILE A 693 -10.06 -33.58 -11.95
N ALA A 694 -9.86 -34.54 -11.04
CA ALA A 694 -10.68 -34.65 -9.80
C ALA A 694 -10.06 -33.88 -8.64
N SER A 695 -8.77 -34.09 -8.37
CA SER A 695 -8.06 -33.50 -7.24
C SER A 695 -6.54 -33.51 -7.44
N VAL A 696 -5.88 -32.61 -6.73
CA VAL A 696 -4.44 -32.67 -6.46
C VAL A 696 -4.26 -33.05 -4.99
N ILE A 697 -3.31 -33.92 -4.69
CA ILE A 697 -3.03 -34.44 -3.36
C ILE A 697 -1.57 -34.16 -3.04
N VAL A 698 -1.30 -33.57 -1.91
CA VAL A 698 0.05 -33.37 -1.38
C VAL A 698 0.13 -34.12 -0.06
N GLU A 699 1.07 -35.04 0.05
CA GLU A 699 1.26 -35.88 1.23
C GLU A 699 2.71 -35.77 1.70
N ARG A 700 2.91 -35.51 3.00
CA ARG A 700 4.21 -35.59 3.63
C ARG A 700 4.45 -37.02 4.07
N LEU A 701 5.55 -37.57 3.63
CA LEU A 701 5.99 -38.89 4.11
C LEU A 701 6.62 -38.70 5.48
N GLY A 702 6.26 -39.55 6.44
CA GLY A 702 6.84 -39.51 7.79
C GLY A 702 8.36 -39.66 7.71
N ASP A 703 9.06 -39.00 8.58
CA ASP A 703 10.48 -39.24 8.80
C ASP A 703 10.59 -40.68 9.40
N GLU A 704 10.99 -41.69 8.58
CA GLU A 704 11.32 -43.00 9.06
C GLU A 704 12.62 -43.00 9.90
#